data_73f5bb0aa33b56cdb31a5cd848f1c015
#
_entry.id   73f5bb0aa33b56cdb31a5cd848f1c015
#
_cell.length_a   1.000
_cell.length_b   1.000
_cell.length_c   1.000
_cell.angle_alpha   90.00
_cell.angle_beta   90.00
_cell.angle_gamma   90.00
#
_symmetry.space_group_name_H-M   'P 1'
#
loop_
_entity.id
_entity.type
_entity.pdbx_description
1 polymer ?
#
loop_
_entity_poly.entity_id
_entity_poly.type
_entity_poly.pdbx_seq_one_letter_code
_entity_poly.pdbx_strand_id
1 'polypeptide(L)'
;MEFRLTSDFKPTGDQPEAIQQLVDGIKAGEQFQTLLGVTGSGKTFTVANVIRELERPVLVLSHNKTLAAQLYSEFKQFFPENAVEYFVSYYDYYQPEAYLPETDTYIEKDLSINDEIEKLRLSTTSSLLSGRRDVIVVSSVSCLYGIGNPDDFHNSTIRIRKNETISRNVFLRRLVDGLYSRNEVDFKPGTFRVRGDTVDIHLAYTDLAYRVEFWGDEIESLKTIHPVAGHTMEEHSEVVIFPANIFITSKARTKTAIEEIQDDMMKQVDFFKREQKLIEAQRIEERVTYDLEMIRELGFCPGIENYSRYFDGRPPGTRPFCLLDYFPDDFITVIDESHVTLPQVHAMYGGDYSRKKNLVEYGFRLPAAVDNRPLKFNEFENLIGQTLFVSATPADYELERCGGVIVEQVIRPTGLVDPAIEIQPSVNQIDHLIGEINKRINKKERVLVTTLTKRMAEDLSGYIAKKGFKCRYLHSEIDTLERIEILRDLRNGDFDVLVGINLLREGLDLPEVSAVAILDADKEGFLRSETSLIQTIGRTARNVNATVFLYADKITPSMRKAIDETERRRRIQLKYNQEHNITPETIKKEIRSGLTQQIKARQTAREAVRFGAGEYEKVELAAQIEQEMLEAALDELGVGKRLAQGREHDR
;
A
#
# COMPACT_ATOMS: atom_id res chain seq x y z
N MET A 1 3.57 24.61 -7.96
CA MET A 1 2.32 24.20 -8.63
C MET A 1 1.26 24.11 -7.55
N GLU A 2 0.03 24.53 -7.84
CA GLU A 2 -1.09 24.48 -6.92
C GLU A 2 -1.79 23.13 -6.99
N PHE A 3 -2.42 22.69 -5.90
CA PHE A 3 -3.29 21.51 -5.92
C PHE A 3 -4.61 21.82 -6.59
N ARG A 4 -4.91 21.13 -7.71
CA ARG A 4 -6.15 21.30 -8.47
C ARG A 4 -7.10 20.14 -8.21
N LEU A 5 -8.05 20.38 -7.30
CA LEU A 5 -9.09 19.39 -6.98
C LEU A 5 -10.13 19.34 -8.10
N THR A 6 -10.29 18.18 -8.71
CA THR A 6 -11.32 17.87 -9.70
C THR A 6 -12.36 16.94 -9.08
N SER A 7 -13.62 17.38 -8.99
CA SER A 7 -14.71 16.57 -8.45
C SER A 7 -16.06 17.10 -8.91
N ASP A 8 -16.98 16.19 -9.23
CA ASP A 8 -18.40 16.51 -9.47
C ASP A 8 -19.15 16.77 -8.16
N PHE A 9 -18.55 16.44 -7.01
CA PHE A 9 -19.15 16.61 -5.69
C PHE A 9 -18.74 17.94 -5.06
N LYS A 10 -19.64 18.49 -4.25
CA LYS A 10 -19.36 19.63 -3.37
C LYS A 10 -19.43 19.17 -1.92
N PRO A 11 -18.64 19.77 -1.01
CA PRO A 11 -18.76 19.47 0.42
C PRO A 11 -20.17 19.69 0.94
N THR A 12 -20.73 18.70 1.64
CA THR A 12 -22.10 18.72 2.19
C THR A 12 -22.13 18.12 3.60
N GLY A 13 -23.23 18.30 4.32
CA GLY A 13 -23.35 17.82 5.70
C GLY A 13 -22.34 18.49 6.62
N ASP A 14 -21.61 17.69 7.37
CA ASP A 14 -20.55 18.16 8.28
C ASP A 14 -19.24 18.52 7.56
N GLN A 15 -19.09 18.15 6.28
CA GLN A 15 -17.83 18.32 5.54
C GLN A 15 -17.34 19.77 5.48
N PRO A 16 -18.18 20.80 5.16
CA PRO A 16 -17.70 22.18 5.09
C PRO A 16 -17.10 22.67 6.41
N GLU A 17 -17.77 22.37 7.52
CA GLU A 17 -17.30 22.74 8.86
C GLU A 17 -16.05 21.96 9.26
N ALA A 18 -16.02 20.66 9.00
CA ALA A 18 -14.85 19.81 9.27
C ALA A 18 -13.62 20.27 8.48
N ILE A 19 -13.77 20.61 7.19
CA ILE A 19 -12.67 21.14 6.37
C ILE A 19 -12.16 22.44 6.97
N GLN A 20 -13.04 23.36 7.32
CA GLN A 20 -12.67 24.66 7.87
C GLN A 20 -11.92 24.51 9.21
N GLN A 21 -12.44 23.69 10.14
CA GLN A 21 -11.82 23.46 11.45
C GLN A 21 -10.42 22.85 11.30
N LEU A 22 -10.26 21.83 10.43
CA LEU A 22 -8.97 21.18 10.18
C LEU A 22 -7.96 22.14 9.56
N VAL A 23 -8.37 22.93 8.57
CA VAL A 23 -7.49 23.91 7.91
C VAL A 23 -7.07 25.01 8.88
N ASP A 24 -8.00 25.52 9.66
CA ASP A 24 -7.71 26.58 10.64
C ASP A 24 -6.77 26.10 11.73
N GLY A 25 -6.97 24.88 12.25
CA GLY A 25 -6.08 24.28 13.25
C GLY A 25 -4.65 24.08 12.71
N ILE A 26 -4.50 23.55 11.48
CA ILE A 26 -3.17 23.40 10.85
C ILE A 26 -2.52 24.77 10.62
N LYS A 27 -3.26 25.77 10.16
CA LYS A 27 -2.76 27.15 9.99
C LYS A 27 -2.42 27.83 11.31
N ALA A 28 -3.13 27.50 12.39
CA ALA A 28 -2.82 27.96 13.73
C ALA A 28 -1.59 27.28 14.37
N GLY A 29 -1.04 26.26 13.71
CA GLY A 29 0.16 25.54 14.18
C GLY A 29 -0.13 24.34 15.08
N GLU A 30 -1.37 23.86 15.16
CA GLU A 30 -1.69 22.63 15.88
C GLU A 30 -0.92 21.46 15.28
N GLN A 31 -0.22 20.72 16.12
CA GLN A 31 0.61 19.61 15.68
C GLN A 31 -0.22 18.36 15.36
N PHE A 32 -1.28 18.11 16.13
CA PHE A 32 -2.10 16.93 15.99
C PHE A 32 -3.59 17.30 15.95
N GLN A 33 -4.31 16.74 15.01
CA GLN A 33 -5.76 16.87 14.93
C GLN A 33 -6.38 15.51 14.61
N THR A 34 -7.63 15.30 15.03
CA THR A 34 -8.36 14.06 14.80
C THR A 34 -9.67 14.34 14.06
N LEU A 35 -9.83 13.72 12.88
CA LEU A 35 -11.09 13.63 12.17
C LEU A 35 -11.81 12.33 12.53
N LEU A 36 -12.85 12.41 13.35
CA LEU A 36 -13.77 11.31 13.58
C LEU A 36 -14.77 11.27 12.43
N GLY A 37 -14.53 10.42 11.44
CA GLY A 37 -15.40 10.31 10.29
C GLY A 37 -16.01 8.92 10.17
N VAL A 38 -17.35 8.82 10.21
CA VAL A 38 -18.03 7.54 10.07
C VAL A 38 -17.82 6.93 8.68
N THR A 39 -18.01 5.62 8.57
CA THR A 39 -17.93 4.93 7.28
C THR A 39 -18.95 5.50 6.29
N GLY A 40 -18.50 5.90 5.11
CA GLY A 40 -19.36 6.48 4.07
C GLY A 40 -19.67 7.98 4.21
N SER A 41 -19.05 8.69 5.17
CA SER A 41 -19.20 10.15 5.30
C SER A 41 -18.36 10.95 4.28
N GLY A 42 -17.48 10.29 3.51
CA GLY A 42 -16.62 10.93 2.54
C GLY A 42 -15.32 11.51 3.13
N LYS A 43 -14.71 10.82 4.12
CA LYS A 43 -13.45 11.24 4.76
C LYS A 43 -12.35 11.58 3.74
N THR A 44 -12.15 10.73 2.73
CA THR A 44 -11.13 10.96 1.68
C THR A 44 -11.37 12.27 0.94
N PHE A 45 -12.63 12.58 0.63
CA PHE A 45 -13.00 13.85 -0.03
C PHE A 45 -12.78 15.06 0.88
N THR A 46 -13.08 14.94 2.18
CA THR A 46 -12.76 15.97 3.18
C THR A 46 -11.25 16.22 3.25
N VAL A 47 -10.44 15.16 3.37
CA VAL A 47 -8.98 15.25 3.35
C VAL A 47 -8.47 15.88 2.05
N ALA A 48 -9.03 15.52 0.88
CA ALA A 48 -8.67 16.11 -0.40
C ALA A 48 -8.92 17.64 -0.43
N ASN A 49 -10.04 18.10 0.13
CA ASN A 49 -10.30 19.54 0.25
C ASN A 49 -9.34 20.23 1.23
N VAL A 50 -8.97 19.58 2.34
CA VAL A 50 -7.96 20.11 3.28
C VAL A 50 -6.60 20.23 2.58
N ILE A 51 -6.18 19.22 1.81
CA ILE A 51 -4.93 19.26 1.01
C ILE A 51 -4.93 20.44 0.04
N ARG A 52 -6.02 20.64 -0.69
CA ARG A 52 -6.16 21.79 -1.62
C ARG A 52 -5.98 23.13 -0.92
N GLU A 53 -6.57 23.31 0.26
CA GLU A 53 -6.52 24.60 1.00
C GLU A 53 -5.16 24.88 1.65
N LEU A 54 -4.35 23.85 1.89
CA LEU A 54 -3.07 23.97 2.57
C LEU A 54 -1.87 24.07 1.62
N GLU A 55 -1.99 23.58 0.40
CA GLU A 55 -0.98 23.65 -0.67
C GLU A 55 0.44 23.16 -0.25
N ARG A 56 0.49 22.11 0.57
CA ARG A 56 1.72 21.52 1.11
C ARG A 56 1.82 20.06 0.69
N PRO A 57 3.05 19.51 0.52
CA PRO A 57 3.23 18.08 0.29
C PRO A 57 2.61 17.24 1.39
N VAL A 58 2.03 16.10 1.02
CA VAL A 58 1.27 15.26 1.95
C VAL A 58 1.73 13.81 1.87
N LEU A 59 1.96 13.21 3.03
CA LEU A 59 2.06 11.76 3.20
C LEU A 59 0.74 11.22 3.74
N VAL A 60 0.11 10.31 3.00
CA VAL A 60 -1.08 9.58 3.45
C VAL A 60 -0.64 8.16 3.83
N LEU A 61 -0.65 7.85 5.11
CA LEU A 61 -0.20 6.58 5.66
C LEU A 61 -1.38 5.65 5.94
N SER A 62 -1.33 4.44 5.40
CA SER A 62 -2.33 3.39 5.58
C SER A 62 -1.71 2.10 6.13
N HIS A 63 -2.46 1.30 6.87
CA HIS A 63 -1.95 0.08 7.52
C HIS A 63 -1.74 -1.11 6.56
N ASN A 64 -2.30 -1.10 5.35
CA ASN A 64 -2.10 -2.19 4.39
C ASN A 64 -2.06 -1.71 2.93
N LYS A 65 -1.54 -2.59 2.03
CA LYS A 65 -1.40 -2.29 0.59
C LYS A 65 -2.75 -2.09 -0.11
N THR A 66 -3.78 -2.83 0.26
CA THR A 66 -5.09 -2.79 -0.40
C THR A 66 -5.79 -1.45 -0.16
N LEU A 67 -5.79 -0.99 1.10
CA LEU A 67 -6.37 0.31 1.44
C LEU A 67 -5.53 1.45 0.84
N ALA A 68 -4.19 1.34 0.88
CA ALA A 68 -3.31 2.30 0.21
C ALA A 68 -3.60 2.39 -1.30
N ALA A 69 -3.84 1.26 -1.99
CA ALA A 69 -4.20 1.25 -3.41
C ALA A 69 -5.55 1.91 -3.68
N GLN A 70 -6.53 1.70 -2.80
CA GLN A 70 -7.82 2.38 -2.89
C GLN A 70 -7.67 3.90 -2.73
N LEU A 71 -6.98 4.35 -1.68
CA LEU A 71 -6.74 5.77 -1.42
C LEU A 71 -5.95 6.42 -2.56
N TYR A 72 -4.92 5.75 -3.09
CA TYR A 72 -4.18 6.21 -4.25
C TYR A 72 -5.10 6.44 -5.46
N SER A 73 -5.98 5.48 -5.75
CA SER A 73 -6.93 5.61 -6.86
C SER A 73 -7.92 6.77 -6.64
N GLU A 74 -8.41 6.97 -5.41
CA GLU A 74 -9.32 8.06 -5.07
C GLU A 74 -8.60 9.43 -5.18
N PHE A 75 -7.40 9.58 -4.62
CA PHE A 75 -6.62 10.82 -4.73
C PHE A 75 -6.20 11.11 -6.17
N LYS A 76 -5.86 10.09 -6.97
CA LYS A 76 -5.53 10.26 -8.40
C LYS A 76 -6.72 10.79 -9.21
N GLN A 77 -7.95 10.42 -8.84
CA GLN A 77 -9.17 10.98 -9.45
C GLN A 77 -9.42 12.41 -8.99
N PHE A 78 -9.17 12.73 -7.72
CA PHE A 78 -9.33 14.09 -7.19
C PHE A 78 -8.25 15.07 -7.69
N PHE A 79 -7.05 14.58 -7.96
CA PHE A 79 -5.89 15.37 -8.37
C PHE A 79 -5.23 14.83 -9.63
N PRO A 80 -5.93 14.81 -10.79
CA PRO A 80 -5.42 14.20 -12.02
C PRO A 80 -4.17 14.91 -12.59
N GLU A 81 -4.03 16.23 -12.32
CA GLU A 81 -2.92 17.06 -12.83
C GLU A 81 -1.73 17.13 -11.86
N ASN A 82 -1.90 16.69 -10.61
CA ASN A 82 -0.87 16.76 -9.59
C ASN A 82 -0.11 15.43 -9.43
N ALA A 83 1.03 15.46 -8.75
CA ALA A 83 1.81 14.27 -8.47
C ALA A 83 1.17 13.46 -7.33
N VAL A 84 0.32 12.50 -7.68
CA VAL A 84 -0.17 11.51 -6.74
C VAL A 84 0.67 10.25 -6.93
N GLU A 85 1.42 9.87 -5.90
CA GLU A 85 2.42 8.83 -5.91
C GLU A 85 2.03 7.66 -4.99
N TYR A 86 2.56 6.46 -5.29
CA TYR A 86 2.24 5.23 -4.57
C TYR A 86 3.50 4.56 -4.05
N PHE A 87 3.62 4.44 -2.72
CA PHE A 87 4.80 3.89 -2.08
C PHE A 87 4.46 2.78 -1.09
N VAL A 88 4.51 1.53 -1.55
CA VAL A 88 4.27 0.35 -0.73
C VAL A 88 5.42 -0.64 -0.84
N SER A 89 5.38 -1.74 -0.08
CA SER A 89 6.36 -2.82 -0.22
C SER A 89 6.31 -3.40 -1.64
N TYR A 90 7.45 -3.46 -2.32
CA TYR A 90 7.58 -3.96 -3.69
C TYR A 90 7.73 -5.48 -3.79
N TYR A 91 7.59 -6.19 -2.66
CA TYR A 91 7.58 -7.66 -2.66
C TYR A 91 6.17 -8.18 -2.89
N ASP A 92 6.00 -9.07 -3.89
CA ASP A 92 4.78 -9.88 -4.05
C ASP A 92 4.78 -11.00 -3.01
N TYR A 93 5.95 -11.61 -2.79
CA TYR A 93 6.21 -12.57 -1.73
C TYR A 93 7.47 -12.15 -0.96
N TYR A 94 7.45 -12.31 0.36
CA TYR A 94 8.59 -11.99 1.22
C TYR A 94 8.66 -12.92 2.43
N GLN A 95 9.67 -13.79 2.46
CA GLN A 95 10.08 -14.57 3.62
C GLN A 95 11.35 -13.96 4.19
N PRO A 96 11.31 -13.36 5.37
CA PRO A 96 12.51 -12.80 6.00
C PRO A 96 13.46 -13.90 6.43
N GLU A 97 14.77 -13.64 6.31
CA GLU A 97 15.81 -14.46 6.89
C GLU A 97 15.63 -14.55 8.40
N ALA A 98 15.67 -15.75 8.97
CA ALA A 98 15.51 -15.96 10.40
C ALA A 98 16.32 -17.19 10.87
N TYR A 99 16.66 -17.19 12.15
CA TYR A 99 17.20 -18.36 12.82
C TYR A 99 16.40 -18.67 14.09
N LEU A 100 16.00 -19.93 14.24
CA LEU A 100 15.25 -20.46 15.36
C LEU A 100 16.18 -21.32 16.23
N PRO A 101 16.72 -20.78 17.33
CA PRO A 101 17.70 -21.49 18.16
C PRO A 101 17.16 -22.79 18.78
N GLU A 102 15.87 -22.84 19.11
CA GLU A 102 15.22 -23.99 19.75
C GLU A 102 15.24 -25.26 18.87
N THR A 103 15.18 -25.07 17.56
CA THR A 103 15.12 -26.16 16.57
C THR A 103 16.35 -26.24 15.69
N ASP A 104 17.35 -25.37 15.92
CA ASP A 104 18.54 -25.19 15.05
C ASP A 104 18.16 -25.04 13.57
N THR A 105 17.11 -24.23 13.31
CA THR A 105 16.57 -24.08 11.96
C THR A 105 16.92 -22.72 11.42
N TYR A 106 17.68 -22.69 10.32
CA TYR A 106 17.92 -21.50 9.53
C TYR A 106 16.89 -21.39 8.40
N ILE A 107 16.22 -20.26 8.34
CA ILE A 107 15.25 -19.90 7.29
C ILE A 107 15.94 -18.92 6.36
N GLU A 108 16.16 -19.33 5.13
CA GLU A 108 16.75 -18.47 4.12
C GLU A 108 15.76 -17.39 3.67
N LYS A 109 16.29 -16.21 3.34
CA LYS A 109 15.50 -15.13 2.75
C LYS A 109 15.00 -15.56 1.37
N ASP A 110 13.69 -15.50 1.17
CA ASP A 110 13.05 -15.71 -0.13
C ASP A 110 12.13 -14.54 -0.48
N LEU A 111 12.17 -14.09 -1.73
CA LEU A 111 11.41 -12.92 -2.16
C LEU A 111 11.12 -12.94 -3.65
N SER A 112 10.00 -12.33 -4.02
CA SER A 112 9.65 -11.98 -5.38
C SER A 112 9.39 -10.48 -5.48
N ILE A 113 10.10 -9.81 -6.39
CA ILE A 113 10.01 -8.36 -6.60
C ILE A 113 8.97 -8.06 -7.68
N ASN A 114 8.18 -7.04 -7.43
CA ASN A 114 7.24 -6.46 -8.39
C ASN A 114 7.87 -5.22 -9.05
N ASP A 115 8.32 -5.37 -10.29
CA ASP A 115 9.00 -4.29 -11.05
C ASP A 115 8.12 -3.02 -11.20
N GLU A 116 6.79 -3.17 -11.29
CA GLU A 116 5.89 -2.02 -11.42
C GLU A 116 5.79 -1.23 -10.11
N ILE A 117 5.76 -1.92 -8.97
CA ILE A 117 5.77 -1.25 -7.66
C ILE A 117 7.15 -0.61 -7.42
N GLU A 118 8.24 -1.24 -7.84
CA GLU A 118 9.59 -0.65 -7.76
C GLU A 118 9.66 0.65 -8.57
N LYS A 119 9.13 0.65 -9.80
CA LYS A 119 9.02 1.86 -10.62
C LYS A 119 8.21 2.96 -9.93
N LEU A 120 7.06 2.62 -9.32
CA LEU A 120 6.24 3.59 -8.59
C LEU A 120 6.98 4.18 -7.36
N ARG A 121 7.81 3.38 -6.69
CA ARG A 121 8.67 3.86 -5.59
C ARG A 121 9.74 4.83 -6.08
N LEU A 122 10.37 4.53 -7.21
CA LEU A 122 11.32 5.45 -7.86
C LEU A 122 10.63 6.74 -8.33
N SER A 123 9.41 6.64 -8.89
CA SER A 123 8.59 7.82 -9.23
C SER A 123 8.36 8.69 -8.01
N THR A 124 7.99 8.09 -6.87
CA THR A 124 7.76 8.81 -5.61
C THR A 124 9.00 9.59 -5.16
N THR A 125 10.17 8.93 -5.07
CA THR A 125 11.41 9.59 -4.64
C THR A 125 11.85 10.68 -5.60
N SER A 126 11.67 10.47 -6.90
CA SER A 126 11.97 11.46 -7.95
C SER A 126 11.04 12.67 -7.86
N SER A 127 9.73 12.46 -7.65
CA SER A 127 8.76 13.55 -7.50
C SER A 127 9.06 14.39 -6.27
N LEU A 128 9.37 13.78 -5.12
CA LEU A 128 9.71 14.50 -3.88
C LEU A 128 10.96 15.35 -4.03
N LEU A 129 12.00 14.85 -4.71
CA LEU A 129 13.28 15.56 -4.91
C LEU A 129 13.32 16.45 -6.15
N SER A 130 12.25 16.48 -6.95
CA SER A 130 12.15 17.36 -8.14
C SER A 130 11.96 18.84 -7.82
N GLY A 131 11.69 19.18 -6.55
CA GLY A 131 11.33 20.53 -6.11
C GLY A 131 9.83 20.84 -6.27
N ARG A 132 9.01 19.89 -6.70
CA ARG A 132 7.54 20.02 -6.70
C ARG A 132 7.00 20.11 -5.28
N ARG A 133 5.94 20.90 -5.12
CA ARG A 133 5.26 21.02 -3.82
C ARG A 133 3.87 20.39 -3.85
N ASP A 134 3.34 20.10 -5.01
CA ASP A 134 2.04 19.51 -5.26
C ASP A 134 2.09 17.97 -5.29
N VAL A 135 2.71 17.37 -4.27
CA VAL A 135 2.94 15.93 -4.17
C VAL A 135 2.10 15.32 -3.05
N ILE A 136 1.31 14.31 -3.40
CA ILE A 136 0.58 13.45 -2.45
C ILE A 136 1.18 12.05 -2.56
N VAL A 137 1.78 11.55 -1.50
CA VAL A 137 2.28 10.18 -1.44
C VAL A 137 1.35 9.32 -0.62
N VAL A 138 0.74 8.31 -1.24
CA VAL A 138 -0.04 7.30 -0.51
C VAL A 138 0.84 6.10 -0.24
N SER A 139 1.04 5.79 1.03
CA SER A 139 1.97 4.75 1.46
C SER A 139 1.35 3.77 2.45
N SER A 140 1.90 2.56 2.48
CA SER A 140 1.74 1.65 3.62
C SER A 140 2.86 1.88 4.64
N VAL A 141 2.79 1.21 5.78
CA VAL A 141 3.86 1.27 6.82
C VAL A 141 5.25 0.86 6.32
N SER A 142 5.37 0.35 5.09
CA SER A 142 6.67 0.08 4.46
C SER A 142 7.54 1.31 4.24
N CYS A 143 6.98 2.52 4.26
CA CYS A 143 7.72 3.78 4.19
C CYS A 143 8.65 4.02 5.39
N LEU A 144 8.46 3.28 6.48
CA LEU A 144 9.25 3.38 7.71
C LEU A 144 10.50 2.50 7.70
N TYR A 145 10.65 1.64 6.69
CA TYR A 145 11.87 0.85 6.49
C TYR A 145 12.94 1.66 5.77
N GLY A 146 14.20 1.23 5.97
CA GLY A 146 15.35 1.84 5.35
C GLY A 146 15.28 1.83 3.82
N ILE A 147 15.56 2.98 3.23
CA ILE A 147 15.82 3.18 1.79
C ILE A 147 17.13 3.94 1.62
N GLY A 148 17.51 4.27 0.40
CA GLY A 148 18.75 5.01 0.12
C GLY A 148 18.79 6.40 0.78
N ASN A 149 20.00 6.96 0.87
CA ASN A 149 20.22 8.32 1.35
C ASN A 149 19.65 9.33 0.35
N PRO A 150 18.73 10.24 0.73
CA PRO A 150 18.19 11.26 -0.18
C PRO A 150 19.25 12.19 -0.78
N ASP A 151 20.30 12.52 -0.03
CA ASP A 151 21.40 13.37 -0.52
C ASP A 151 22.19 12.67 -1.64
N ASP A 152 22.52 11.38 -1.47
CA ASP A 152 23.22 10.61 -2.49
C ASP A 152 22.35 10.45 -3.75
N PHE A 153 21.04 10.23 -3.59
CA PHE A 153 20.09 10.16 -4.69
C PHE A 153 19.99 11.50 -5.42
N HIS A 154 19.88 12.62 -4.70
CA HIS A 154 19.83 13.97 -5.28
C HIS A 154 21.14 14.33 -5.99
N ASN A 155 22.28 14.08 -5.37
CA ASN A 155 23.60 14.39 -5.93
C ASN A 155 23.94 13.56 -7.18
N SER A 156 23.31 12.39 -7.33
CA SER A 156 23.45 11.51 -8.50
C SER A 156 22.47 11.86 -9.63
N THR A 157 21.67 12.90 -9.47
CA THR A 157 20.74 13.39 -10.49
C THR A 157 21.50 14.08 -11.62
N ILE A 158 21.16 13.77 -12.86
CA ILE A 158 21.78 14.34 -14.06
C ILE A 158 20.85 15.41 -14.60
N ARG A 159 21.31 16.65 -14.59
CA ARG A 159 20.62 17.80 -15.21
C ARG A 159 21.35 18.19 -16.46
N ILE A 160 20.66 18.31 -17.59
CA ILE A 160 21.20 18.71 -18.89
C ILE A 160 20.27 19.72 -19.57
N ARG A 161 20.88 20.60 -20.36
CA ARG A 161 20.17 21.68 -21.06
C ARG A 161 20.48 21.64 -22.54
N LYS A 162 19.55 22.10 -23.36
CA LYS A 162 19.77 22.36 -24.79
C LYS A 162 20.88 23.42 -24.94
N ASN A 163 21.79 23.21 -25.92
CA ASN A 163 22.98 24.00 -26.19
C ASN A 163 24.06 23.93 -25.07
N GLU A 164 23.94 22.98 -24.13
CA GLU A 164 25.01 22.73 -23.16
C GLU A 164 26.15 21.97 -23.82
N THR A 165 27.38 22.39 -23.54
CA THR A 165 28.60 21.72 -24.01
C THR A 165 29.01 20.66 -23.00
N ILE A 166 28.79 19.40 -23.35
CA ILE A 166 29.19 18.23 -22.57
C ILE A 166 29.60 17.10 -23.51
N SER A 167 30.82 16.55 -23.33
CA SER A 167 31.22 15.39 -24.11
C SER A 167 30.25 14.20 -23.91
N ARG A 168 29.80 13.62 -25.03
CA ARG A 168 28.93 12.43 -25.02
C ARG A 168 29.48 11.34 -24.09
N ASN A 169 30.80 11.08 -24.09
CA ASN A 169 31.39 10.06 -23.22
C ASN A 169 31.28 10.42 -21.73
N VAL A 170 31.36 11.69 -21.36
CA VAL A 170 31.14 12.16 -19.99
C VAL A 170 29.66 11.95 -19.61
N PHE A 171 28.76 12.30 -20.51
CA PHE A 171 27.33 12.08 -20.31
C PHE A 171 26.98 10.58 -20.10
N LEU A 172 27.50 9.69 -20.98
CA LEU A 172 27.31 8.25 -20.85
C LEU A 172 27.87 7.70 -19.52
N ARG A 173 29.01 8.24 -19.06
CA ARG A 173 29.57 7.86 -17.76
C ARG A 173 28.67 8.28 -16.60
N ARG A 174 28.09 9.49 -16.66
CA ARG A 174 27.11 9.94 -15.66
C ARG A 174 25.88 9.03 -15.62
N LEU A 175 25.38 8.54 -16.76
CA LEU A 175 24.28 7.58 -16.81
C LEU A 175 24.64 6.26 -16.11
N VAL A 176 25.85 5.73 -16.35
CA VAL A 176 26.34 4.51 -15.67
C VAL A 176 26.52 4.74 -14.18
N ASP A 177 27.06 5.90 -13.78
CA ASP A 177 27.18 6.27 -12.37
C ASP A 177 25.80 6.46 -11.70
N GLY A 178 24.77 6.87 -12.47
CA GLY A 178 23.36 6.90 -12.09
C GLY A 178 22.65 5.53 -12.16
N LEU A 179 23.40 4.44 -12.29
CA LEU A 179 22.94 3.05 -12.33
C LEU A 179 22.11 2.67 -13.57
N TYR A 180 22.16 3.48 -14.66
CA TYR A 180 21.60 3.07 -15.94
C TYR A 180 22.57 2.10 -16.64
N SER A 181 22.03 1.02 -17.21
CA SER A 181 22.81 0.04 -17.96
C SER A 181 22.69 0.28 -19.47
N ARG A 182 23.79 0.09 -20.22
CA ARG A 182 23.75 0.17 -21.66
C ARG A 182 23.17 -1.11 -22.26
N ASN A 183 22.12 -0.98 -23.06
CA ASN A 183 21.51 -2.10 -23.76
C ASN A 183 20.96 -1.65 -25.12
N GLU A 184 21.52 -2.19 -26.20
CA GLU A 184 21.15 -1.83 -27.57
C GLU A 184 19.96 -2.66 -28.09
N VAL A 185 19.67 -3.81 -27.49
CA VAL A 185 18.66 -4.78 -27.94
C VAL A 185 17.38 -4.66 -27.12
N ASP A 186 17.50 -4.76 -25.80
CA ASP A 186 16.35 -4.73 -24.87
C ASP A 186 16.28 -3.35 -24.20
N PHE A 187 15.47 -2.45 -24.80
CA PHE A 187 15.29 -1.08 -24.30
C PHE A 187 14.19 -1.02 -23.24
N LYS A 188 14.54 -1.43 -22.01
CA LYS A 188 13.64 -1.47 -20.84
C LYS A 188 13.93 -0.31 -19.86
N PRO A 189 13.03 -0.03 -18.87
CA PRO A 189 13.29 0.96 -17.84
C PRO A 189 14.66 0.77 -17.16
N GLY A 190 15.37 1.88 -16.90
CA GLY A 190 16.72 1.86 -16.34
C GLY A 190 17.84 1.51 -17.34
N THR A 191 17.54 1.49 -18.65
CA THR A 191 18.57 1.29 -19.70
C THR A 191 18.71 2.48 -20.62
N PHE A 192 19.88 2.59 -21.26
CA PHE A 192 20.10 3.52 -22.36
C PHE A 192 20.72 2.82 -23.55
N ARG A 193 20.51 3.39 -24.76
CA ARG A 193 21.11 2.93 -26.01
C ARG A 193 21.72 4.09 -26.77
N VAL A 194 22.75 3.81 -27.58
CA VAL A 194 23.48 4.82 -28.32
C VAL A 194 23.45 4.49 -29.81
N ARG A 195 22.95 5.40 -30.64
CA ARG A 195 22.90 5.26 -32.09
C ARG A 195 23.51 6.51 -32.77
N GLY A 196 24.79 6.41 -33.14
CA GLY A 196 25.52 7.56 -33.67
C GLY A 196 25.63 8.65 -32.61
N ASP A 197 25.13 9.84 -32.90
CA ASP A 197 25.14 11.00 -32.00
C ASP A 197 23.85 11.09 -31.14
N THR A 198 23.00 10.10 -31.20
CA THR A 198 21.73 10.02 -30.43
C THR A 198 21.87 9.06 -29.25
N VAL A 199 21.45 9.51 -28.07
CA VAL A 199 21.33 8.69 -26.84
C VAL A 199 19.88 8.65 -26.41
N ASP A 200 19.28 7.47 -26.46
CA ASP A 200 17.93 7.23 -25.92
C ASP A 200 18.06 6.63 -24.51
N ILE A 201 17.32 7.17 -23.54
CA ILE A 201 17.35 6.78 -22.12
C ILE A 201 15.96 6.42 -21.68
N HIS A 202 15.70 5.14 -21.37
CA HIS A 202 14.43 4.72 -20.81
C HIS A 202 14.43 4.95 -19.31
N LEU A 203 13.63 5.91 -18.85
CA LEU A 203 13.62 6.34 -17.47
C LEU A 203 13.12 5.20 -16.55
N ALA A 204 13.79 4.99 -15.43
CA ALA A 204 13.47 3.91 -14.51
C ALA A 204 12.16 4.14 -13.73
N TYR A 205 11.70 5.40 -13.65
CA TYR A 205 10.58 5.86 -12.83
C TYR A 205 9.33 6.25 -13.63
N THR A 206 9.35 6.12 -14.97
CA THR A 206 8.20 6.39 -15.85
C THR A 206 8.17 5.42 -17.03
N ASP A 207 7.07 5.43 -17.80
CA ASP A 207 6.94 4.67 -19.05
C ASP A 207 7.45 5.48 -20.27
N LEU A 208 8.24 6.52 -20.04
CA LEU A 208 8.74 7.43 -21.06
C LEU A 208 10.26 7.27 -21.22
N ALA A 209 10.77 7.74 -22.36
CA ALA A 209 12.20 7.81 -22.60
C ALA A 209 12.60 9.21 -23.03
N TYR A 210 13.81 9.62 -22.66
CA TYR A 210 14.42 10.82 -23.21
C TYR A 210 15.33 10.48 -24.38
N ARG A 211 15.30 11.31 -25.40
CA ARG A 211 16.23 11.32 -26.52
C ARG A 211 17.10 12.57 -26.43
N VAL A 212 18.41 12.37 -26.38
CA VAL A 212 19.42 13.42 -26.38
C VAL A 212 20.20 13.33 -27.68
N GLU A 213 20.11 14.34 -28.52
CA GLU A 213 20.83 14.44 -29.80
C GLU A 213 22.02 15.36 -29.61
N PHE A 214 23.19 14.89 -30.05
CA PHE A 214 24.46 15.63 -29.93
C PHE A 214 24.93 16.15 -31.30
N TRP A 215 25.49 17.35 -31.32
CA TRP A 215 26.30 17.83 -32.41
C TRP A 215 27.73 18.06 -31.90
N GLY A 216 28.62 17.07 -32.14
CA GLY A 216 29.92 17.02 -31.50
C GLY A 216 29.79 16.85 -29.97
N ASP A 217 30.25 17.87 -29.22
CA ASP A 217 30.16 17.93 -27.76
C ASP A 217 29.03 18.86 -27.25
N GLU A 218 28.13 19.30 -28.14
CA GLU A 218 27.00 20.15 -27.80
C GLU A 218 25.69 19.37 -27.87
N ILE A 219 24.79 19.58 -26.91
CA ILE A 219 23.44 19.02 -26.92
C ILE A 219 22.56 19.85 -27.86
N GLU A 220 22.25 19.32 -29.04
CA GLU A 220 21.42 19.96 -30.05
C GLU A 220 19.92 19.92 -29.69
N SER A 221 19.45 18.81 -29.22
CA SER A 221 18.02 18.65 -28.85
C SER A 221 17.78 17.70 -27.68
N LEU A 222 16.71 17.98 -26.92
CA LEU A 222 16.21 17.18 -25.81
C LEU A 222 14.74 16.89 -26.06
N LYS A 223 14.36 15.60 -26.13
CA LYS A 223 12.99 15.19 -26.48
C LYS A 223 12.49 14.09 -25.55
N THR A 224 11.22 14.13 -25.19
CA THR A 224 10.52 12.95 -24.67
C THR A 224 10.02 12.11 -25.86
N ILE A 225 10.30 10.83 -25.84
CA ILE A 225 9.89 9.88 -26.87
C ILE A 225 9.09 8.71 -26.26
N HIS A 226 8.24 8.09 -27.09
CA HIS A 226 7.63 6.82 -26.73
C HIS A 226 8.68 5.69 -26.88
N PRO A 227 8.97 4.88 -25.83
CA PRO A 227 10.11 3.96 -25.84
C PRO A 227 10.03 2.89 -26.94
N VAL A 228 8.82 2.41 -27.26
CA VAL A 228 8.58 1.36 -28.26
C VAL A 228 8.41 1.97 -29.66
N ALA A 229 7.51 2.95 -29.81
CA ALA A 229 7.21 3.54 -31.10
C ALA A 229 8.25 4.56 -31.60
N GLY A 230 9.07 5.11 -30.70
CA GLY A 230 10.18 6.02 -31.01
C GLY A 230 9.79 7.44 -31.46
N HIS A 231 8.48 7.74 -31.56
CA HIS A 231 8.00 9.08 -31.94
C HIS A 231 8.21 10.10 -30.82
N THR A 232 8.51 11.33 -31.19
CA THR A 232 8.64 12.46 -30.27
C THR A 232 7.27 12.87 -29.74
N MET A 233 7.17 13.03 -28.43
CA MET A 233 5.99 13.49 -27.72
C MET A 233 6.10 14.96 -27.36
N GLU A 234 7.27 15.37 -26.86
CA GLU A 234 7.52 16.74 -26.39
C GLU A 234 9.00 17.10 -26.57
N GLU A 235 9.29 18.39 -26.78
CA GLU A 235 10.67 18.95 -26.80
C GLU A 235 10.90 19.79 -25.55
N HIS A 236 12.14 19.74 -25.02
CA HIS A 236 12.50 20.40 -23.78
C HIS A 236 13.72 21.30 -23.95
N SER A 237 13.76 22.39 -23.16
CA SER A 237 14.98 23.20 -23.00
C SER A 237 15.92 22.63 -21.94
N GLU A 238 15.38 21.92 -20.97
CA GLU A 238 16.10 21.28 -19.87
C GLU A 238 15.39 19.99 -19.46
N VAL A 239 16.16 18.96 -19.12
CA VAL A 239 15.63 17.72 -18.54
C VAL A 239 16.46 17.30 -17.33
N VAL A 240 15.79 16.59 -16.42
CA VAL A 240 16.37 16.03 -15.20
C VAL A 240 16.20 14.52 -15.24
N ILE A 241 17.31 13.79 -15.09
CA ILE A 241 17.33 12.33 -15.09
C ILE A 241 17.71 11.89 -13.67
N PHE A 242 16.78 11.25 -12.97
CA PHE A 242 17.01 10.68 -11.66
C PHE A 242 17.67 9.30 -11.77
N PRO A 243 18.40 8.84 -10.73
CA PRO A 243 19.03 7.52 -10.71
C PRO A 243 18.06 6.38 -10.99
N ALA A 244 18.57 5.29 -11.58
CA ALA A 244 17.77 4.12 -11.90
C ALA A 244 17.49 3.19 -10.72
N ASN A 245 18.04 3.49 -9.54
CA ASN A 245 17.78 2.75 -8.29
C ASN A 245 17.78 3.70 -7.09
N ILE A 246 16.92 3.41 -6.10
CA ILE A 246 16.85 4.19 -4.85
C ILE A 246 18.12 4.03 -4.01
N PHE A 247 18.74 2.83 -4.04
CA PHE A 247 19.95 2.53 -3.30
C PHE A 247 21.20 2.88 -4.14
N ILE A 248 21.50 4.16 -4.22
CA ILE A 248 22.70 4.66 -4.90
C ILE A 248 23.72 5.17 -3.89
N THR A 249 25.00 4.87 -4.12
CA THR A 249 26.12 5.38 -3.32
C THR A 249 27.34 5.62 -4.21
N SER A 250 28.25 6.50 -3.78
CA SER A 250 29.44 6.82 -4.54
C SER A 250 30.46 5.67 -4.52
N LYS A 251 31.25 5.52 -5.60
CA LYS A 251 32.34 4.53 -5.68
C LYS A 251 33.38 4.69 -4.54
N ALA A 252 33.64 5.92 -4.11
CA ALA A 252 34.52 6.20 -2.99
C ALA A 252 33.93 5.64 -1.68
N ARG A 253 32.64 5.86 -1.43
CA ARG A 253 31.95 5.34 -0.25
C ARG A 253 31.87 3.81 -0.27
N THR A 254 31.59 3.20 -1.44
CA THR A 254 31.60 1.74 -1.59
C THR A 254 32.94 1.14 -1.18
N LYS A 255 34.07 1.73 -1.60
CA LYS A 255 35.41 1.27 -1.22
C LYS A 255 35.61 1.34 0.30
N THR A 256 35.28 2.47 0.92
CA THR A 256 35.38 2.63 2.38
C THR A 256 34.46 1.67 3.12
N ALA A 257 33.22 1.44 2.62
CA ALA A 257 32.28 0.49 3.20
C ALA A 257 32.83 -0.95 3.21
N ILE A 258 33.48 -1.39 2.13
CA ILE A 258 34.13 -2.69 2.04
C ILE A 258 35.23 -2.84 3.11
N GLU A 259 36.08 -1.82 3.31
CA GLU A 259 37.11 -1.80 4.34
C GLU A 259 36.50 -1.87 5.76
N GLU A 260 35.48 -1.05 6.03
CA GLU A 260 34.75 -1.05 7.32
C GLU A 260 34.05 -2.39 7.62
N ILE A 261 33.42 -3.03 6.62
CA ILE A 261 32.78 -4.35 6.76
C ILE A 261 33.84 -5.41 7.09
N GLN A 262 34.99 -5.38 6.41
CA GLN A 262 36.07 -6.32 6.66
C GLN A 262 36.65 -6.17 8.07
N ASP A 263 36.85 -4.95 8.53
CA ASP A 263 37.32 -4.67 9.89
C ASP A 263 36.33 -5.15 10.95
N ASP A 264 35.04 -4.90 10.77
CA ASP A 264 34.00 -5.33 11.71
C ASP A 264 33.81 -6.87 11.67
N MET A 265 34.00 -7.50 10.52
CA MET A 265 34.06 -8.98 10.42
C MET A 265 35.18 -9.54 11.27
N MET A 266 36.41 -9.01 11.12
CA MET A 266 37.55 -9.48 11.92
C MET A 266 37.31 -9.33 13.42
N LYS A 267 36.78 -8.17 13.86
CA LYS A 267 36.40 -7.94 15.26
C LYS A 267 35.37 -8.94 15.77
N GLN A 268 34.38 -9.27 14.95
CA GLN A 268 33.31 -10.20 15.31
C GLN A 268 33.80 -11.64 15.38
N VAL A 269 34.67 -12.05 14.47
CA VAL A 269 35.35 -13.36 14.47
C VAL A 269 36.20 -13.51 15.74
N ASP A 270 37.00 -12.50 16.11
CA ASP A 270 37.80 -12.49 17.31
C ASP A 270 36.95 -12.52 18.60
N PHE A 271 35.81 -11.83 18.58
CA PHE A 271 34.84 -11.90 19.67
C PHE A 271 34.31 -13.33 19.84
N PHE A 272 33.81 -13.98 18.78
CA PHE A 272 33.32 -15.37 18.87
C PHE A 272 34.40 -16.37 19.27
N LYS A 273 35.63 -16.22 18.78
CA LYS A 273 36.74 -17.08 19.19
C LYS A 273 37.04 -16.95 20.69
N ARG A 274 37.00 -15.71 21.25
CA ARG A 274 37.18 -15.48 22.69
C ARG A 274 36.07 -16.08 23.55
N GLU A 275 34.83 -16.04 23.03
CA GLU A 275 33.65 -16.62 23.66
C GLU A 275 33.55 -18.17 23.43
N GLN A 276 34.54 -18.78 22.80
CA GLN A 276 34.58 -20.22 22.43
C GLN A 276 33.45 -20.65 21.49
N LYS A 277 32.87 -19.74 20.75
CA LYS A 277 31.85 -19.95 19.72
C LYS A 277 32.48 -20.12 18.35
N LEU A 278 33.13 -21.28 18.14
CA LEU A 278 33.94 -21.51 16.94
C LEU A 278 33.12 -21.68 15.68
N ILE A 279 31.91 -22.23 15.78
CA ILE A 279 31.00 -22.41 14.65
C ILE A 279 30.50 -21.06 14.17
N GLU A 280 30.11 -20.19 15.08
CA GLU A 280 29.66 -18.83 14.79
C GLU A 280 30.78 -17.99 14.17
N ALA A 281 32.03 -18.18 14.67
CA ALA A 281 33.21 -17.52 14.13
C ALA A 281 33.47 -17.92 12.68
N GLN A 282 33.42 -19.19 12.37
CA GLN A 282 33.61 -19.71 11.01
C GLN A 282 32.48 -19.24 10.09
N ARG A 283 31.23 -19.36 10.52
CA ARG A 283 30.04 -19.00 9.77
C ARG A 283 30.05 -17.54 9.34
N ILE A 284 30.36 -16.63 10.26
CA ILE A 284 30.39 -15.19 9.94
C ILE A 284 31.55 -14.84 9.01
N GLU A 285 32.73 -15.46 9.19
CA GLU A 285 33.90 -15.26 8.36
C GLU A 285 33.64 -15.71 6.91
N GLU A 286 33.13 -16.93 6.70
CA GLU A 286 32.80 -17.47 5.39
C GLU A 286 31.72 -16.61 4.70
N ARG A 287 30.65 -16.28 5.41
CA ARG A 287 29.54 -15.50 4.85
C ARG A 287 29.96 -14.10 4.42
N VAL A 288 30.64 -13.36 5.29
CA VAL A 288 31.02 -11.98 4.97
C VAL A 288 32.12 -11.94 3.91
N THR A 289 33.05 -12.88 3.90
CA THR A 289 34.06 -12.98 2.84
C THR A 289 33.40 -13.18 1.48
N TYR A 290 32.46 -14.10 1.38
CA TYR A 290 31.70 -14.32 0.16
C TYR A 290 30.89 -13.09 -0.27
N ASP A 291 30.17 -12.44 0.65
CA ASP A 291 29.40 -11.23 0.38
C ASP A 291 30.32 -10.10 -0.12
N LEU A 292 31.53 -9.93 0.46
CA LEU A 292 32.52 -8.93 0.04
C LEU A 292 33.08 -9.19 -1.35
N GLU A 293 33.32 -10.46 -1.72
CA GLU A 293 33.72 -10.84 -3.07
C GLU A 293 32.65 -10.48 -4.09
N MET A 294 31.39 -10.81 -3.82
CA MET A 294 30.26 -10.45 -4.67
C MET A 294 30.12 -8.92 -4.84
N ILE A 295 30.28 -8.17 -3.75
CA ILE A 295 30.17 -6.70 -3.80
C ILE A 295 31.31 -6.12 -4.65
N ARG A 296 32.55 -6.67 -4.57
CA ARG A 296 33.69 -6.19 -5.37
C ARG A 296 33.52 -6.49 -6.86
N GLU A 297 33.04 -7.69 -7.21
CA GLU A 297 32.92 -8.14 -8.59
C GLU A 297 31.62 -7.68 -9.28
N LEU A 298 30.51 -7.74 -8.57
CA LEU A 298 29.18 -7.50 -9.12
C LEU A 298 28.54 -6.19 -8.64
N GLY A 299 29.11 -5.56 -7.60
CA GLY A 299 28.50 -4.38 -6.94
C GLY A 299 27.33 -4.72 -6.03
N PHE A 300 27.00 -6.00 -5.83
CA PHE A 300 25.81 -6.48 -5.13
C PHE A 300 26.06 -7.82 -4.47
N CYS A 301 25.35 -8.11 -3.38
CA CYS A 301 25.23 -9.45 -2.79
C CYS A 301 23.82 -9.71 -2.25
N PRO A 302 23.37 -10.98 -2.13
CA PRO A 302 22.10 -11.31 -1.47
C PRO A 302 22.11 -10.86 -0.01
N GLY A 303 21.12 -10.01 0.35
CA GLY A 303 21.05 -9.44 1.69
C GLY A 303 21.94 -8.22 1.91
N ILE A 304 22.32 -7.51 0.86
CA ILE A 304 23.16 -6.29 0.91
C ILE A 304 22.60 -5.23 1.86
N GLU A 305 21.29 -5.24 2.10
CA GLU A 305 20.62 -4.34 3.04
C GLU A 305 21.13 -4.50 4.49
N ASN A 306 21.69 -5.65 4.86
CA ASN A 306 22.31 -5.87 6.17
C ASN A 306 23.62 -5.08 6.36
N TYR A 307 24.16 -4.54 5.27
CA TYR A 307 25.34 -3.69 5.22
C TYR A 307 24.99 -2.20 4.97
N SER A 308 23.71 -1.83 4.92
CA SER A 308 23.25 -0.47 4.55
C SER A 308 23.92 0.63 5.38
N ARG A 309 24.16 0.40 6.67
CA ARG A 309 24.84 1.36 7.55
C ARG A 309 26.21 1.80 7.01
N TYR A 310 27.00 0.86 6.48
CA TYR A 310 28.32 1.15 5.93
C TYR A 310 28.22 1.95 4.62
N PHE A 311 27.27 1.60 3.75
CA PHE A 311 27.06 2.32 2.50
C PHE A 311 26.51 3.74 2.72
N ASP A 312 25.66 3.94 3.71
CA ASP A 312 25.14 5.25 4.10
C ASP A 312 26.15 6.09 4.91
N GLY A 313 27.21 5.48 5.43
CA GLY A 313 28.17 6.16 6.31
C GLY A 313 27.61 6.52 7.69
N ARG A 314 26.57 5.84 8.14
CA ARG A 314 25.90 6.12 9.42
C ARG A 314 26.66 5.52 10.61
N PRO A 315 26.74 6.23 11.76
CA PRO A 315 27.23 5.64 12.99
C PRO A 315 26.39 4.45 13.47
N PRO A 316 26.97 3.49 14.22
CA PRO A 316 26.24 2.39 14.82
C PRO A 316 25.05 2.86 15.68
N GLY A 317 23.91 2.15 15.59
CA GLY A 317 22.72 2.44 16.39
C GLY A 317 21.84 3.59 15.86
N THR A 318 22.29 4.34 14.86
CA THR A 318 21.48 5.40 14.24
C THR A 318 20.35 4.80 13.38
N ARG A 319 19.25 5.55 13.25
CA ARG A 319 18.14 5.16 12.39
C ARG A 319 18.55 5.16 10.91
N PRO A 320 17.98 4.28 10.08
CA PRO A 320 18.17 4.37 8.63
C PRO A 320 17.42 5.57 8.06
N PHE A 321 17.82 6.01 6.86
CA PHE A 321 17.01 6.90 6.05
C PHE A 321 15.77 6.16 5.58
N CYS A 322 14.63 6.84 5.59
CA CYS A 322 13.36 6.29 5.14
C CYS A 322 12.63 7.29 4.22
N LEU A 323 11.44 6.97 3.76
CA LEU A 323 10.70 7.84 2.84
C LEU A 323 10.45 9.24 3.44
N LEU A 324 10.29 9.35 4.76
CA LEU A 324 10.02 10.63 5.42
C LEU A 324 11.19 11.62 5.26
N ASP A 325 12.42 11.12 5.11
CA ASP A 325 13.61 11.95 4.87
C ASP A 325 13.67 12.58 3.47
N TYR A 326 12.82 12.15 2.54
CA TYR A 326 12.71 12.72 1.20
C TYR A 326 11.71 13.87 1.12
N PHE A 327 10.87 14.04 2.15
CA PHE A 327 9.91 15.13 2.22
C PHE A 327 10.58 16.45 2.65
N PRO A 328 10.04 17.60 2.23
CA PRO A 328 10.44 18.89 2.82
C PRO A 328 9.91 18.99 4.27
N ASP A 329 10.55 19.82 5.09
CA ASP A 329 10.27 19.95 6.54
C ASP A 329 8.81 20.30 6.88
N ASP A 330 8.09 20.90 5.98
CA ASP A 330 6.72 21.41 6.19
C ASP A 330 5.62 20.50 5.62
N PHE A 331 5.93 19.25 5.32
CA PHE A 331 4.90 18.32 4.84
C PHE A 331 3.86 17.98 5.92
N ILE A 332 2.69 17.53 5.47
CA ILE A 332 1.60 17.11 6.36
C ILE A 332 1.49 15.59 6.32
N THR A 333 1.31 14.99 7.48
CA THR A 333 1.04 13.56 7.60
C THR A 333 -0.45 13.33 7.83
N VAL A 334 -1.08 12.51 7.00
CA VAL A 334 -2.44 12.00 7.20
C VAL A 334 -2.34 10.52 7.54
N ILE A 335 -2.82 10.12 8.70
CA ILE A 335 -2.80 8.71 9.12
C ILE A 335 -4.21 8.17 9.03
N ASP A 336 -4.47 7.39 7.96
CA ASP A 336 -5.77 6.78 7.73
C ASP A 336 -5.94 5.52 8.57
N GLU A 337 -7.19 5.30 9.06
CA GLU A 337 -7.53 4.27 10.05
C GLU A 337 -6.50 4.24 11.19
N SER A 338 -6.24 5.41 11.78
CA SER A 338 -5.13 5.64 12.72
C SER A 338 -5.15 4.70 13.92
N HIS A 339 -6.33 4.31 14.40
CA HIS A 339 -6.53 3.33 15.48
C HIS A 339 -5.96 1.93 15.18
N VAL A 340 -5.68 1.61 13.91
CA VAL A 340 -4.99 0.38 13.47
C VAL A 340 -3.57 0.67 13.02
N THR A 341 -3.37 1.74 12.28
CA THR A 341 -2.08 2.11 11.69
C THR A 341 -1.02 2.40 12.77
N LEU A 342 -1.36 3.17 13.81
CA LEU A 342 -0.42 3.52 14.87
C LEU A 342 0.06 2.33 15.72
N PRO A 343 -0.81 1.43 16.20
CA PRO A 343 -0.37 0.21 16.86
C PRO A 343 0.54 -0.66 15.99
N GLN A 344 0.31 -0.71 14.69
CA GLN A 344 1.17 -1.44 13.76
C GLN A 344 2.56 -0.79 13.69
N VAL A 345 2.64 0.53 13.53
CA VAL A 345 3.91 1.27 13.55
C VAL A 345 4.68 1.00 14.84
N HIS A 346 3.98 0.99 15.98
CA HIS A 346 4.59 0.72 17.28
C HIS A 346 5.19 -0.69 17.40
N ALA A 347 4.51 -1.69 16.81
CA ALA A 347 4.93 -3.10 16.92
C ALA A 347 6.07 -3.50 15.98
N MET A 348 6.28 -2.79 14.86
CA MET A 348 7.18 -3.21 13.78
C MET A 348 8.63 -3.39 14.23
N TYR A 349 9.17 -2.46 15.02
CA TYR A 349 10.57 -2.49 15.45
C TYR A 349 10.90 -3.73 16.30
N GLY A 350 10.03 -4.08 17.26
CA GLY A 350 10.30 -5.16 18.21
C GLY A 350 10.48 -6.53 17.55
N GLY A 351 9.61 -6.84 16.58
CA GLY A 351 9.66 -8.10 15.83
C GLY A 351 10.92 -8.22 14.95
N ASP A 352 11.26 -7.14 14.23
CA ASP A 352 12.46 -7.11 13.39
C ASP A 352 13.75 -7.21 14.22
N TYR A 353 13.83 -6.49 15.33
CA TYR A 353 14.97 -6.52 16.24
C TYR A 353 15.22 -7.91 16.83
N SER A 354 14.19 -8.60 17.35
CA SER A 354 14.33 -9.94 17.94
C SER A 354 14.85 -10.96 16.92
N ARG A 355 14.32 -10.92 15.69
CA ARG A 355 14.75 -11.78 14.60
C ARG A 355 16.24 -11.56 14.23
N LYS A 356 16.64 -10.30 14.05
CA LYS A 356 18.02 -9.95 13.67
C LYS A 356 19.02 -10.17 14.79
N LYS A 357 18.60 -9.99 16.04
CA LYS A 357 19.44 -10.31 17.20
C LYS A 357 19.88 -11.77 17.17
N ASN A 358 18.97 -12.71 16.91
CA ASN A 358 19.32 -14.13 16.77
C ASN A 358 20.32 -14.35 15.64
N LEU A 359 20.11 -13.72 14.46
CA LEU A 359 21.04 -13.86 13.34
C LEU A 359 22.47 -13.38 13.69
N VAL A 360 22.59 -12.32 14.49
CA VAL A 360 23.89 -11.79 14.95
C VAL A 360 24.49 -12.68 16.02
N GLU A 361 23.74 -13.11 17.03
CA GLU A 361 24.21 -13.92 18.15
C GLU A 361 24.72 -15.30 17.72
N TYR A 362 24.18 -15.85 16.62
CA TYR A 362 24.55 -17.17 16.06
C TYR A 362 25.42 -17.09 14.80
N GLY A 363 26.02 -15.91 14.51
CA GLY A 363 27.05 -15.74 13.49
C GLY A 363 26.54 -15.76 12.04
N PHE A 364 25.26 -15.54 11.80
CA PHE A 364 24.71 -15.43 10.43
C PHE A 364 24.88 -14.03 9.84
N ARG A 365 24.89 -12.99 10.68
CA ARG A 365 25.03 -11.59 10.25
C ARG A 365 25.93 -10.80 11.19
N LEU A 366 26.56 -9.74 10.66
CA LEU A 366 27.31 -8.76 11.46
C LEU A 366 26.35 -7.94 12.34
N PRO A 367 26.83 -7.36 13.46
CA PRO A 367 26.03 -6.47 14.31
C PRO A 367 25.36 -5.33 13.55
N ALA A 368 25.95 -4.84 12.46
CA ALA A 368 25.36 -3.82 11.58
C ALA A 368 23.99 -4.18 11.00
N ALA A 369 23.67 -5.47 10.88
CA ALA A 369 22.37 -5.92 10.39
C ALA A 369 21.19 -5.40 11.24
N VAL A 370 21.42 -5.17 12.55
CA VAL A 370 20.43 -4.62 13.47
C VAL A 370 20.08 -3.16 13.14
N ASP A 371 20.98 -2.43 12.48
CA ASP A 371 20.79 -1.02 12.10
C ASP A 371 20.00 -0.88 10.79
N ASN A 372 19.79 -1.96 10.02
CA ASN A 372 18.81 -2.00 8.93
C ASN A 372 17.45 -2.40 9.48
N ARG A 373 16.66 -1.49 9.92
CA ARG A 373 15.44 -1.69 10.69
C ARG A 373 14.36 -0.68 10.36
N PRO A 374 13.08 -0.95 10.66
CA PRO A 374 12.09 0.10 10.65
C PRO A 374 12.38 1.15 11.72
N LEU A 375 11.81 2.31 11.59
CA LEU A 375 11.86 3.34 12.62
C LEU A 375 11.29 2.80 13.94
N LYS A 376 11.87 3.24 15.06
CA LYS A 376 11.21 3.14 16.35
C LYS A 376 10.06 4.14 16.40
N PHE A 377 9.06 3.89 17.25
CA PHE A 377 7.88 4.75 17.31
C PHE A 377 8.23 6.22 17.66
N ASN A 378 9.14 6.44 18.61
CA ASN A 378 9.61 7.79 18.94
C ASN A 378 10.40 8.47 17.81
N GLU A 379 11.12 7.70 16.99
CA GLU A 379 11.80 8.24 15.80
C GLU A 379 10.79 8.65 14.73
N PHE A 380 9.73 7.85 14.56
CA PHE A 380 8.61 8.20 13.70
C PHE A 380 7.91 9.47 14.16
N GLU A 381 7.56 9.59 15.46
CA GLU A 381 6.93 10.78 16.01
C GLU A 381 7.76 12.06 15.79
N ASN A 382 9.08 11.94 15.84
CA ASN A 382 9.98 13.09 15.62
C ASN A 382 10.09 13.51 14.15
N LEU A 383 9.76 12.63 13.23
CA LEU A 383 9.85 12.90 11.79
C LEU A 383 8.54 13.40 11.19
N ILE A 384 7.40 12.98 11.73
CA ILE A 384 6.11 13.51 11.31
C ILE A 384 5.93 14.93 11.85
N GLY A 385 5.58 15.84 10.95
CA GLY A 385 5.24 17.22 11.31
C GLY A 385 3.80 17.34 11.82
N GLN A 386 3.06 18.29 11.27
CA GLN A 386 1.63 18.42 11.53
C GLN A 386 0.88 17.18 11.01
N THR A 387 0.09 16.58 11.89
CA THR A 387 -0.51 15.26 11.62
C THR A 387 -2.01 15.29 11.81
N LEU A 388 -2.72 14.77 10.80
CA LEU A 388 -4.16 14.54 10.81
C LEU A 388 -4.43 13.04 10.98
N PHE A 389 -4.98 12.66 12.12
CA PHE A 389 -5.51 11.32 12.36
C PHE A 389 -6.92 11.21 11.76
N VAL A 390 -7.16 10.16 10.98
CA VAL A 390 -8.46 9.90 10.36
C VAL A 390 -8.95 8.55 10.82
N SER A 391 -10.09 8.52 11.51
CA SER A 391 -10.66 7.28 12.03
C SER A 391 -12.16 7.39 12.25
N ALA A 392 -12.88 6.27 12.15
CA ALA A 392 -14.27 6.17 12.62
C ALA A 392 -14.36 5.88 14.13
N THR A 393 -13.26 5.43 14.72
CA THR A 393 -13.11 5.00 16.13
C THR A 393 -11.71 5.36 16.62
N PRO A 394 -11.40 6.66 16.82
CA PRO A 394 -10.11 7.08 17.38
C PRO A 394 -9.82 6.37 18.70
N ALA A 395 -8.56 6.03 18.95
CA ALA A 395 -8.10 5.41 20.17
C ALA A 395 -7.52 6.45 21.15
N ASP A 396 -7.16 6.01 22.35
CA ASP A 396 -6.68 6.91 23.43
C ASP A 396 -5.47 7.75 22.99
N TYR A 397 -4.56 7.17 22.20
CA TYR A 397 -3.38 7.89 21.71
C TYR A 397 -3.75 9.13 20.90
N GLU A 398 -4.65 9.00 19.90
CA GLU A 398 -5.09 10.12 19.06
C GLU A 398 -5.81 11.19 19.90
N LEU A 399 -6.67 10.74 20.84
CA LEU A 399 -7.40 11.64 21.74
C LEU A 399 -6.47 12.39 22.68
N GLU A 400 -5.47 11.74 23.25
CA GLU A 400 -4.46 12.38 24.11
C GLU A 400 -3.63 13.41 23.33
N ARG A 401 -3.20 13.07 22.08
CA ARG A 401 -2.38 13.95 21.25
C ARG A 401 -3.11 15.21 20.80
N CYS A 402 -4.42 15.14 20.54
CA CYS A 402 -5.22 16.31 20.19
C CYS A 402 -5.92 16.97 21.38
N GLY A 403 -5.53 16.64 22.63
CA GLY A 403 -6.10 17.23 23.84
C GLY A 403 -7.58 16.95 24.05
N GLY A 404 -8.11 15.87 23.46
CA GLY A 404 -9.51 15.49 23.51
C GLY A 404 -10.42 16.27 22.54
N VAL A 405 -9.86 17.20 21.76
CA VAL A 405 -10.61 17.94 20.73
C VAL A 405 -10.61 17.16 19.43
N ILE A 406 -11.81 16.82 18.95
CA ILE A 406 -12.00 16.05 17.71
C ILE A 406 -12.92 16.83 16.75
N VAL A 407 -12.65 16.72 15.46
CA VAL A 407 -13.52 17.19 14.40
C VAL A 407 -14.43 16.04 14.00
N GLU A 408 -15.74 16.20 14.19
CA GLU A 408 -16.70 15.14 13.87
C GLU A 408 -17.25 15.28 12.45
N GLN A 409 -17.38 14.15 11.76
CA GLN A 409 -18.02 14.02 10.45
C GLN A 409 -18.92 12.79 10.47
N VAL A 410 -20.16 12.98 10.96
CA VAL A 410 -21.14 11.90 11.19
C VAL A 410 -22.15 11.82 10.04
N ILE A 411 -22.43 12.91 9.36
CA ILE A 411 -23.42 12.96 8.28
C ILE A 411 -22.88 12.29 7.01
N ARG A 412 -23.65 11.36 6.47
CA ARG A 412 -23.44 10.80 5.14
C ARG A 412 -24.22 11.61 4.10
N PRO A 413 -23.57 12.15 3.08
CA PRO A 413 -24.26 12.92 2.02
C PRO A 413 -25.38 12.13 1.32
N THR A 414 -25.26 10.80 1.27
CA THR A 414 -26.25 9.89 0.68
C THR A 414 -27.52 9.70 1.52
N GLY A 415 -27.58 10.27 2.72
CA GLY A 415 -28.67 10.07 3.66
C GLY A 415 -28.72 8.70 4.34
N LEU A 416 -27.78 7.80 4.02
CA LEU A 416 -27.75 6.45 4.59
C LEU A 416 -27.53 6.48 6.09
N VAL A 417 -28.39 5.77 6.79
CA VAL A 417 -28.44 5.71 8.25
C VAL A 417 -27.64 4.51 8.75
N ASP A 418 -27.02 4.61 9.91
CA ASP A 418 -26.41 3.43 10.56
C ASP A 418 -27.44 2.31 10.73
N PRO A 419 -27.04 1.03 10.66
CA PRO A 419 -27.95 -0.10 10.68
C PRO A 419 -28.74 -0.18 11.98
N ALA A 420 -29.92 -0.77 11.91
CA ALA A 420 -30.65 -1.18 13.12
C ALA A 420 -29.89 -2.34 13.79
N ILE A 421 -29.81 -2.31 15.11
CA ILE A 421 -29.17 -3.38 15.90
C ILE A 421 -30.26 -4.19 16.61
N GLU A 422 -30.23 -5.50 16.39
CA GLU A 422 -31.11 -6.45 17.07
C GLU A 422 -30.30 -7.40 17.94
N ILE A 423 -30.63 -7.50 19.21
CA ILE A 423 -30.01 -8.44 20.15
C ILE A 423 -30.83 -9.70 20.17
N GLN A 424 -30.21 -10.85 19.91
CA GLN A 424 -30.81 -12.15 19.87
C GLN A 424 -30.14 -13.09 20.89
N PRO A 425 -30.88 -14.01 21.55
CA PRO A 425 -30.27 -14.97 22.45
C PRO A 425 -29.24 -15.86 21.75
N SER A 426 -28.21 -16.31 22.47
CA SER A 426 -27.23 -17.27 21.94
C SER A 426 -27.83 -18.66 21.74
N VAL A 427 -28.88 -18.98 22.48
CA VAL A 427 -29.65 -20.23 22.29
C VAL A 427 -30.40 -20.18 20.96
N ASN A 428 -30.18 -21.20 20.11
CA ASN A 428 -30.71 -21.30 18.74
C ASN A 428 -30.21 -20.20 17.77
N GLN A 429 -29.08 -19.57 18.06
CA GLN A 429 -28.52 -18.52 17.21
C GLN A 429 -28.33 -18.95 15.74
N ILE A 430 -27.97 -20.21 15.49
CA ILE A 430 -27.76 -20.74 14.15
C ILE A 430 -29.07 -20.90 13.38
N ASP A 431 -30.14 -21.38 14.01
CA ASP A 431 -31.46 -21.52 13.37
C ASP A 431 -32.05 -20.15 13.01
N HIS A 432 -31.94 -19.18 13.91
CA HIS A 432 -32.32 -17.80 13.64
C HIS A 432 -31.50 -17.21 12.48
N LEU A 433 -30.16 -17.38 12.49
CA LEU A 433 -29.26 -16.94 11.43
C LEU A 433 -29.64 -17.52 10.05
N ILE A 434 -29.93 -18.82 9.98
CA ILE A 434 -30.39 -19.48 8.74
C ILE A 434 -31.69 -18.85 8.23
N GLY A 435 -32.64 -18.55 9.13
CA GLY A 435 -33.86 -17.83 8.78
C GLY A 435 -33.61 -16.46 8.16
N GLU A 436 -32.71 -15.69 8.76
CA GLU A 436 -32.32 -14.36 8.25
C GLU A 436 -31.53 -14.45 6.92
N ILE A 437 -30.63 -15.41 6.79
CA ILE A 437 -29.90 -15.66 5.50
C ILE A 437 -30.95 -15.92 4.39
N ASN A 438 -31.93 -16.79 4.61
CA ASN A 438 -32.95 -17.09 3.61
C ASN A 438 -33.78 -15.85 3.21
N LYS A 439 -34.15 -15.00 4.18
CA LYS A 439 -34.86 -13.74 3.92
C LYS A 439 -34.07 -12.79 3.03
N ARG A 440 -32.72 -12.67 3.26
CA ARG A 440 -31.84 -11.77 2.52
C ARG A 440 -31.54 -12.29 1.12
N ILE A 441 -31.29 -13.58 0.96
CA ILE A 441 -31.06 -14.20 -0.35
C ILE A 441 -32.27 -14.01 -1.28
N ASN A 442 -33.51 -14.17 -0.74
CA ASN A 442 -34.71 -13.92 -1.51
C ASN A 442 -34.81 -12.48 -2.04
N LYS A 443 -34.12 -11.53 -1.41
CA LYS A 443 -34.00 -10.12 -1.84
C LYS A 443 -32.76 -9.86 -2.70
N LYS A 444 -31.97 -10.90 -3.01
CA LYS A 444 -30.66 -10.79 -3.69
C LYS A 444 -29.63 -9.96 -2.92
N GLU A 445 -29.74 -9.94 -1.61
CA GLU A 445 -28.81 -9.26 -0.70
C GLU A 445 -27.80 -10.26 -0.13
N ARG A 446 -26.67 -9.76 0.42
CA ARG A 446 -25.58 -10.57 0.97
C ARG A 446 -25.53 -10.49 2.48
N VAL A 447 -24.97 -11.53 3.11
CA VAL A 447 -24.86 -11.65 4.56
C VAL A 447 -23.40 -11.88 4.97
N LEU A 448 -22.96 -11.14 5.97
CA LEU A 448 -21.67 -11.37 6.64
C LEU A 448 -21.91 -11.99 8.00
N VAL A 449 -21.09 -12.98 8.36
CA VAL A 449 -21.15 -13.64 9.67
C VAL A 449 -19.77 -13.61 10.32
N THR A 450 -19.68 -13.10 11.56
CA THR A 450 -18.43 -13.07 12.30
C THR A 450 -18.42 -14.09 13.42
N THR A 451 -17.36 -14.87 13.50
CA THR A 451 -17.09 -15.88 14.53
C THR A 451 -15.87 -15.50 15.37
N LEU A 452 -15.60 -16.25 16.45
CA LEU A 452 -14.45 -16.00 17.32
C LEU A 452 -13.19 -16.77 16.91
N THR A 453 -13.35 -17.92 16.24
CA THR A 453 -12.22 -18.80 15.90
C THR A 453 -12.31 -19.27 14.45
N LYS A 454 -11.14 -19.65 13.88
CA LYS A 454 -11.01 -20.23 12.55
C LYS A 454 -11.90 -21.49 12.41
N ARG A 455 -11.79 -22.39 13.38
CA ARG A 455 -12.56 -23.63 13.38
C ARG A 455 -14.08 -23.38 13.37
N MET A 456 -14.57 -22.42 14.17
CA MET A 456 -16.00 -22.04 14.14
C MET A 456 -16.40 -21.49 12.76
N ALA A 457 -15.55 -20.71 12.10
CA ALA A 457 -15.85 -20.20 10.77
C ALA A 457 -15.94 -21.32 9.73
N GLU A 458 -15.01 -22.27 9.76
CA GLU A 458 -15.00 -23.45 8.88
C GLU A 458 -16.22 -24.35 9.12
N ASP A 459 -16.47 -24.72 10.37
CA ASP A 459 -17.58 -25.57 10.74
C ASP A 459 -18.96 -24.95 10.38
N LEU A 460 -19.10 -23.63 10.64
CA LEU A 460 -20.32 -22.91 10.31
C LEU A 460 -20.53 -22.78 8.81
N SER A 461 -19.48 -22.45 8.06
CA SER A 461 -19.54 -22.37 6.60
C SER A 461 -19.95 -23.72 5.99
N GLY A 462 -19.35 -24.81 6.46
CA GLY A 462 -19.72 -26.17 6.06
C GLY A 462 -21.18 -26.53 6.41
N TYR A 463 -21.70 -26.09 7.56
CA TYR A 463 -23.08 -26.29 7.96
C TYR A 463 -24.05 -25.48 7.07
N ILE A 464 -23.77 -24.21 6.81
CA ILE A 464 -24.59 -23.35 5.94
C ILE A 464 -24.63 -23.92 4.51
N ALA A 465 -23.50 -24.39 4.00
CA ALA A 465 -23.42 -25.03 2.67
C ALA A 465 -24.26 -26.33 2.60
N LYS A 466 -24.26 -27.18 3.65
CA LYS A 466 -25.08 -28.37 3.73
C LYS A 466 -26.60 -28.06 3.76
N LYS A 467 -26.98 -26.86 4.20
CA LYS A 467 -28.37 -26.38 4.14
C LYS A 467 -28.75 -25.84 2.73
N GLY A 468 -27.87 -25.89 1.76
CA GLY A 468 -28.10 -25.49 0.37
C GLY A 468 -27.82 -24.03 0.05
N PHE A 469 -27.19 -23.27 0.96
CA PHE A 469 -26.82 -21.89 0.72
C PHE A 469 -25.38 -21.79 0.17
N LYS A 470 -25.15 -20.89 -0.78
CA LYS A 470 -23.82 -20.60 -1.31
C LYS A 470 -23.03 -19.79 -0.28
N CYS A 471 -22.06 -20.42 0.36
CA CYS A 471 -21.27 -19.85 1.44
C CYS A 471 -19.78 -20.06 1.21
N ARG A 472 -18.98 -19.04 1.53
CA ARG A 472 -17.52 -19.15 1.67
C ARG A 472 -17.08 -18.65 3.04
N TYR A 473 -15.90 -19.08 3.49
CA TYR A 473 -15.27 -18.55 4.70
C TYR A 473 -13.97 -17.85 4.37
N LEU A 474 -13.59 -16.93 5.25
CA LEU A 474 -12.40 -16.11 5.08
C LEU A 474 -11.61 -16.05 6.41
N HIS A 475 -10.29 -16.30 6.37
CA HIS A 475 -9.38 -16.25 7.51
C HIS A 475 -8.03 -15.61 7.17
N SER A 476 -7.16 -15.45 8.18
CA SER A 476 -5.89 -14.72 8.06
C SER A 476 -4.84 -15.38 7.17
N GLU A 477 -4.96 -16.68 6.89
CA GLU A 477 -4.01 -17.45 6.09
C GLU A 477 -4.35 -17.48 4.59
N ILE A 478 -5.50 -16.91 4.19
CA ILE A 478 -5.88 -16.77 2.79
C ILE A 478 -5.03 -15.69 2.16
N ASP A 479 -4.43 -15.99 1.02
CA ASP A 479 -3.60 -15.07 0.26
C ASP A 479 -4.35 -13.79 -0.14
N THR A 480 -3.61 -12.69 -0.27
CA THR A 480 -4.18 -11.36 -0.58
C THR A 480 -4.96 -11.36 -1.90
N LEU A 481 -4.49 -12.09 -2.90
CA LEU A 481 -5.14 -12.16 -4.22
C LEU A 481 -6.43 -12.97 -4.15
N GLU A 482 -6.39 -14.16 -3.52
CA GLU A 482 -7.58 -14.99 -3.30
C GLU A 482 -8.63 -14.25 -2.48
N ARG A 483 -8.20 -13.45 -1.49
CA ARG A 483 -9.10 -12.61 -0.71
C ARG A 483 -9.83 -11.58 -1.57
N ILE A 484 -9.13 -10.92 -2.50
CA ILE A 484 -9.74 -9.96 -3.43
C ILE A 484 -10.77 -10.67 -4.33
N GLU A 485 -10.45 -11.87 -4.80
CA GLU A 485 -11.37 -12.68 -5.61
C GLU A 485 -12.63 -13.07 -4.82
N ILE A 486 -12.47 -13.57 -3.59
CA ILE A 486 -13.62 -13.92 -2.72
C ILE A 486 -14.54 -12.71 -2.53
N LEU A 487 -13.99 -11.52 -2.29
CA LEU A 487 -14.80 -10.32 -2.09
C LEU A 487 -15.50 -9.87 -3.38
N ARG A 488 -14.83 -9.97 -4.52
CA ARG A 488 -15.41 -9.71 -5.83
C ARG A 488 -16.56 -10.68 -6.12
N ASP A 489 -16.36 -11.98 -5.88
CA ASP A 489 -17.35 -13.03 -6.10
C ASP A 489 -18.58 -12.83 -5.20
N LEU A 490 -18.40 -12.37 -3.94
CA LEU A 490 -19.51 -11.98 -3.06
C LEU A 490 -20.32 -10.83 -3.66
N ARG A 491 -19.64 -9.80 -4.18
CA ARG A 491 -20.29 -8.65 -4.81
C ARG A 491 -21.01 -9.03 -6.09
N ASN A 492 -20.41 -9.88 -6.92
CA ASN A 492 -21.04 -10.41 -8.14
C ASN A 492 -22.24 -11.31 -7.86
N GLY A 493 -22.31 -11.91 -6.66
CA GLY A 493 -23.38 -12.84 -6.27
C GLY A 493 -23.12 -14.29 -6.63
N ASP A 494 -21.86 -14.64 -6.85
CA ASP A 494 -21.44 -16.03 -7.05
C ASP A 494 -21.70 -16.86 -5.81
N PHE A 495 -21.68 -16.21 -4.63
CA PHE A 495 -22.16 -16.75 -3.36
C PHE A 495 -22.82 -15.66 -2.51
N ASP A 496 -23.58 -16.06 -1.46
CA ASP A 496 -24.49 -15.17 -0.75
C ASP A 496 -24.05 -14.88 0.69
N VAL A 497 -23.28 -15.77 1.29
CA VAL A 497 -22.88 -15.70 2.70
C VAL A 497 -21.36 -15.77 2.82
N LEU A 498 -20.77 -14.80 3.50
CA LEU A 498 -19.35 -14.81 3.86
C LEU A 498 -19.21 -14.96 5.37
N VAL A 499 -18.56 -16.03 5.81
CA VAL A 499 -18.22 -16.27 7.21
C VAL A 499 -16.77 -15.90 7.45
N GLY A 500 -16.48 -15.16 8.52
CA GLY A 500 -15.09 -14.80 8.80
C GLY A 500 -14.86 -14.50 10.28
N ILE A 501 -13.57 -14.42 10.67
CA ILE A 501 -13.20 -14.00 12.01
C ILE A 501 -13.06 -12.46 12.00
N ASN A 502 -11.90 -11.94 11.96
CA ASN A 502 -11.60 -10.52 12.11
C ASN A 502 -11.47 -9.75 10.78
N LEU A 503 -11.81 -10.37 9.67
CA LEU A 503 -11.48 -9.93 8.32
C LEU A 503 -12.30 -8.75 7.82
N LEU A 504 -13.35 -8.44 8.56
CA LEU A 504 -14.28 -7.36 8.24
C LEU A 504 -13.84 -5.99 8.78
N ARG A 505 -12.67 -5.90 9.43
CA ARG A 505 -12.13 -4.65 9.98
C ARG A 505 -11.55 -3.73 8.94
N GLU A 506 -11.02 -4.27 7.83
CA GLU A 506 -10.21 -3.49 6.90
C GLU A 506 -10.99 -3.07 5.67
N GLY A 507 -11.29 -1.78 5.54
CA GLY A 507 -11.60 -1.04 4.30
C GLY A 507 -12.56 -1.65 3.27
N LEU A 508 -13.34 -2.69 3.60
CA LEU A 508 -14.23 -3.36 2.67
C LEU A 508 -15.45 -2.51 2.36
N ASP A 509 -15.64 -2.24 1.09
CA ASP A 509 -16.80 -1.52 0.54
C ASP A 509 -17.76 -2.53 -0.10
N LEU A 510 -18.76 -2.97 0.65
CA LEU A 510 -19.70 -4.00 0.26
C LEU A 510 -21.16 -3.48 0.33
N PRO A 511 -21.60 -2.65 -0.61
CA PRO A 511 -22.95 -2.08 -0.58
C PRO A 511 -24.05 -3.12 -0.75
N GLU A 512 -23.73 -4.30 -1.27
CA GLU A 512 -24.66 -5.43 -1.46
C GLU A 512 -25.00 -6.16 -0.13
N VAL A 513 -24.20 -5.92 0.93
CA VAL A 513 -24.42 -6.54 2.24
C VAL A 513 -25.48 -5.79 3.01
N SER A 514 -26.59 -6.48 3.33
CA SER A 514 -27.70 -5.94 4.09
C SER A 514 -27.82 -6.51 5.51
N ALA A 515 -27.07 -7.57 5.84
CA ALA A 515 -27.07 -8.11 7.18
C ALA A 515 -25.66 -8.49 7.65
N VAL A 516 -25.37 -8.17 8.91
CA VAL A 516 -24.21 -8.67 9.64
C VAL A 516 -24.68 -9.42 10.87
N ALA A 517 -24.19 -10.63 11.02
CA ALA A 517 -24.44 -11.48 12.19
C ALA A 517 -23.14 -11.60 13.02
N ILE A 518 -23.18 -11.18 14.26
CA ILE A 518 -22.07 -11.25 15.21
C ILE A 518 -22.40 -12.34 16.24
N LEU A 519 -21.81 -13.53 16.07
CA LEU A 519 -22.00 -14.63 16.99
C LEU A 519 -21.21 -14.42 18.27
N ASP A 520 -21.73 -14.91 19.40
CA ASP A 520 -21.07 -14.76 20.70
C ASP A 520 -20.62 -13.34 20.99
N ALA A 521 -21.48 -12.36 20.78
CA ALA A 521 -21.16 -10.94 20.91
C ALA A 521 -20.83 -10.53 22.36
N ASP A 522 -21.29 -11.33 23.36
CA ASP A 522 -21.02 -11.13 24.78
C ASP A 522 -19.71 -11.76 25.29
N LYS A 523 -18.95 -12.42 24.44
CA LYS A 523 -17.61 -12.94 24.79
C LYS A 523 -16.58 -11.83 24.68
N GLU A 524 -16.44 -11.05 25.76
CA GLU A 524 -15.50 -9.92 25.79
C GLU A 524 -14.08 -10.33 25.41
N GLY A 525 -13.40 -9.47 24.66
CA GLY A 525 -12.06 -9.66 24.16
C GLY A 525 -11.79 -8.77 22.96
N PHE A 526 -10.59 -8.88 22.38
CA PHE A 526 -10.15 -8.04 21.27
C PHE A 526 -11.14 -8.03 20.08
N LEU A 527 -11.76 -9.19 19.75
CA LEU A 527 -12.71 -9.31 18.65
C LEU A 527 -14.11 -8.78 18.95
N ARG A 528 -14.41 -8.49 20.20
CA ARG A 528 -15.71 -8.01 20.70
C ARG A 528 -15.55 -6.73 21.54
N SER A 529 -14.42 -6.00 21.35
CA SER A 529 -14.23 -4.68 21.90
C SER A 529 -15.21 -3.67 21.27
N GLU A 530 -15.45 -2.56 21.92
CA GLU A 530 -16.24 -1.42 21.42
C GLU A 530 -15.86 -1.07 19.97
N THR A 531 -14.58 -0.79 19.74
CA THR A 531 -14.04 -0.47 18.42
C THR A 531 -14.34 -1.55 17.38
N SER A 532 -14.13 -2.83 17.75
CA SER A 532 -14.39 -3.96 16.84
C SER A 532 -15.85 -4.07 16.45
N LEU A 533 -16.76 -3.89 17.42
CA LEU A 533 -18.19 -3.93 17.18
C LEU A 533 -18.63 -2.76 16.28
N ILE A 534 -18.23 -1.52 16.59
CA ILE A 534 -18.57 -0.34 15.77
C ILE A 534 -18.07 -0.51 14.33
N GLN A 535 -16.85 -0.99 14.14
CA GLN A 535 -16.28 -1.22 12.82
C GLN A 535 -17.06 -2.29 12.03
N THR A 536 -17.43 -3.37 12.69
CA THR A 536 -18.21 -4.46 12.07
C THR A 536 -19.64 -4.00 11.74
N ILE A 537 -20.30 -3.30 12.63
CA ILE A 537 -21.62 -2.71 12.44
C ILE A 537 -21.60 -1.76 11.23
N GLY A 538 -20.59 -0.93 11.12
CA GLY A 538 -20.44 0.06 10.04
C GLY A 538 -20.30 -0.54 8.63
N ARG A 539 -20.02 -1.86 8.49
CA ARG A 539 -19.89 -2.50 7.17
C ARG A 539 -21.20 -2.55 6.39
N THR A 540 -22.34 -2.59 7.07
CA THR A 540 -23.66 -2.55 6.43
C THR A 540 -24.23 -1.15 6.24
N ALA A 541 -23.58 -0.11 6.73
CA ALA A 541 -24.11 1.27 6.68
C ALA A 541 -24.22 1.85 5.26
N ARG A 542 -23.99 1.08 4.21
CA ARG A 542 -24.14 1.42 2.79
C ARG A 542 -25.39 0.86 2.14
N ASN A 543 -26.16 0.10 2.90
CA ASN A 543 -27.40 -0.52 2.45
C ASN A 543 -28.58 0.05 3.25
N VAL A 544 -29.62 0.49 2.57
CA VAL A 544 -30.85 1.03 3.19
C VAL A 544 -31.53 0.01 4.10
N ASN A 545 -31.46 -1.27 3.76
CA ASN A 545 -32.10 -2.37 4.51
C ASN A 545 -31.17 -2.98 5.57
N ALA A 546 -30.12 -2.25 5.97
CA ALA A 546 -29.09 -2.77 6.85
C ALA A 546 -29.62 -3.12 8.24
N THR A 547 -29.31 -4.34 8.70
CA THR A 547 -29.59 -4.84 10.05
C THR A 547 -28.38 -5.59 10.60
N VAL A 548 -28.07 -5.37 11.86
CA VAL A 548 -27.00 -6.11 12.57
C VAL A 548 -27.62 -6.93 13.69
N PHE A 549 -27.32 -8.23 13.69
CA PHE A 549 -27.74 -9.16 14.71
C PHE A 549 -26.60 -9.45 15.68
N LEU A 550 -26.77 -9.07 16.95
CA LEU A 550 -25.84 -9.38 18.03
C LEU A 550 -26.41 -10.60 18.80
N TYR A 551 -25.76 -11.75 18.67
CA TYR A 551 -26.15 -12.94 19.43
C TYR A 551 -25.44 -12.93 20.78
N ALA A 552 -26.20 -12.72 21.85
CA ALA A 552 -25.68 -12.54 23.19
C ALA A 552 -26.71 -12.86 24.24
N ASP A 553 -26.30 -13.49 25.35
CA ASP A 553 -27.18 -13.76 26.51
C ASP A 553 -27.16 -12.60 27.52
N LYS A 554 -26.15 -11.74 27.46
CA LYS A 554 -26.02 -10.52 28.27
C LYS A 554 -25.41 -9.38 27.47
N ILE A 555 -25.81 -8.17 27.81
CA ILE A 555 -25.21 -6.97 27.21
C ILE A 555 -23.97 -6.60 28.01
N THR A 556 -22.78 -6.68 27.38
CA THR A 556 -21.52 -6.30 27.97
C THR A 556 -21.29 -4.78 27.89
N PRO A 557 -20.33 -4.20 28.67
CA PRO A 557 -19.97 -2.80 28.59
C PRO A 557 -19.56 -2.38 27.16
N SER A 558 -18.77 -3.21 26.45
CA SER A 558 -18.35 -2.97 25.05
C SER A 558 -19.54 -2.95 24.10
N MET A 559 -20.48 -3.88 24.25
CA MET A 559 -21.73 -3.89 23.46
C MET A 559 -22.55 -2.64 23.74
N ARG A 560 -22.73 -2.26 25.02
CA ARG A 560 -23.51 -1.08 25.39
C ARG A 560 -22.98 0.17 24.70
N LYS A 561 -21.68 0.42 24.81
CA LYS A 561 -21.05 1.59 24.18
C LYS A 561 -21.21 1.57 22.65
N ALA A 562 -21.01 0.42 22.00
CA ALA A 562 -21.17 0.29 20.55
C ALA A 562 -22.62 0.54 20.10
N ILE A 563 -23.59 0.06 20.85
CA ILE A 563 -25.03 0.28 20.58
C ILE A 563 -25.36 1.75 20.76
N ASP A 564 -24.99 2.35 21.91
CA ASP A 564 -25.32 3.74 22.24
C ASP A 564 -24.72 4.71 21.19
N GLU A 565 -23.46 4.47 20.75
CA GLU A 565 -22.80 5.28 19.72
C GLU A 565 -23.48 5.10 18.35
N THR A 566 -23.82 3.88 17.96
CA THR A 566 -24.53 3.62 16.70
C THR A 566 -25.89 4.29 16.69
N GLU A 567 -26.63 4.25 17.80
CA GLU A 567 -27.92 4.93 17.94
C GLU A 567 -27.78 6.46 17.95
N ARG A 568 -26.72 7.00 18.56
CA ARG A 568 -26.40 8.44 18.51
C ARG A 568 -26.22 8.89 17.06
N ARG A 569 -25.36 8.19 16.31
CA ARG A 569 -25.09 8.48 14.88
C ARG A 569 -26.37 8.36 14.05
N ARG A 570 -27.15 7.31 14.29
CA ARG A 570 -28.42 7.09 13.61
C ARG A 570 -29.40 8.25 13.83
N ARG A 571 -29.56 8.73 15.06
CA ARG A 571 -30.43 9.87 15.38
C ARG A 571 -29.99 11.16 14.69
N ILE A 572 -28.70 11.46 14.66
CA ILE A 572 -28.13 12.64 13.99
C ILE A 572 -28.45 12.58 12.49
N GLN A 573 -28.19 11.45 11.84
CA GLN A 573 -28.46 11.28 10.42
C GLN A 573 -29.94 11.38 10.07
N LEU A 574 -30.82 10.78 10.84
CA LEU A 574 -32.27 10.84 10.62
C LEU A 574 -32.78 12.27 10.74
N LYS A 575 -32.32 13.03 11.75
CA LYS A 575 -32.67 14.44 11.91
C LYS A 575 -32.24 15.25 10.69
N TYR A 576 -30.99 15.08 10.25
CA TYR A 576 -30.47 15.76 9.07
C TYR A 576 -31.28 15.43 7.81
N ASN A 577 -31.64 14.16 7.59
CA ASN A 577 -32.45 13.72 6.46
C ASN A 577 -33.83 14.38 6.46
N GLN A 578 -34.48 14.53 7.63
CA GLN A 578 -35.77 15.20 7.77
C GLN A 578 -35.66 16.71 7.44
N GLU A 579 -34.63 17.36 7.97
CA GLU A 579 -34.43 18.81 7.77
C GLU A 579 -34.13 19.15 6.31
N HIS A 580 -33.48 18.24 5.58
CA HIS A 580 -33.06 18.46 4.18
C HIS A 580 -33.90 17.69 3.15
N ASN A 581 -34.97 16.99 3.58
CA ASN A 581 -35.84 16.18 2.71
C ASN A 581 -35.04 15.13 1.89
N ILE A 582 -34.06 14.48 2.51
CA ILE A 582 -33.22 13.45 1.88
C ILE A 582 -33.87 12.08 2.08
N THR A 583 -34.09 11.37 0.97
CA THR A 583 -34.49 9.95 0.99
C THR A 583 -33.23 9.09 0.81
N PRO A 584 -32.90 8.23 1.81
CA PRO A 584 -31.71 7.38 1.70
C PRO A 584 -31.83 6.39 0.53
N GLU A 585 -30.74 6.25 -0.24
CA GLU A 585 -30.63 5.24 -1.30
C GLU A 585 -29.38 4.38 -1.13
N THR A 586 -29.51 3.07 -1.40
CA THR A 586 -28.37 2.16 -1.39
C THR A 586 -27.35 2.58 -2.45
N ILE A 587 -26.08 2.68 -2.06
CA ILE A 587 -24.99 3.03 -2.97
C ILE A 587 -24.82 1.93 -4.02
N LYS A 588 -24.85 2.30 -5.29
CA LYS A 588 -24.45 1.43 -6.40
C LYS A 588 -23.03 1.81 -6.82
N LYS A 589 -22.10 0.92 -6.62
CA LYS A 589 -20.69 1.14 -7.00
C LYS A 589 -20.27 0.07 -8.01
N GLU A 590 -19.74 0.50 -9.14
CA GLU A 590 -19.17 -0.41 -10.12
C GLU A 590 -18.08 -1.27 -9.50
N ILE A 591 -18.04 -2.55 -9.86
CA ILE A 591 -16.97 -3.48 -9.49
C ILE A 591 -15.81 -3.20 -10.43
N ARG A 592 -14.92 -2.28 -10.03
CA ARG A 592 -13.76 -1.91 -10.86
C ARG A 592 -12.63 -2.91 -10.68
N SER A 593 -11.94 -3.22 -11.78
CA SER A 593 -10.65 -3.92 -11.72
C SER A 593 -9.65 -3.05 -10.96
N GLY A 594 -9.17 -3.54 -9.83
CA GLY A 594 -8.25 -2.78 -8.99
C GLY A 594 -6.87 -2.61 -9.64
N LEU A 595 -6.06 -1.70 -9.08
CA LEU A 595 -4.65 -1.49 -9.47
C LEU A 595 -3.86 -2.80 -9.62
N THR A 596 -4.16 -3.80 -8.80
CA THR A 596 -3.56 -5.15 -8.85
C THR A 596 -3.86 -5.90 -10.16
N GLN A 597 -5.06 -5.75 -10.73
CA GLN A 597 -5.39 -6.34 -12.04
C GLN A 597 -4.71 -5.58 -13.18
N GLN A 598 -4.62 -4.26 -13.08
CA GLN A 598 -3.87 -3.46 -14.06
C GLN A 598 -2.37 -3.79 -14.02
N ILE A 599 -1.80 -3.99 -12.82
CA ILE A 599 -0.41 -4.42 -12.64
C ILE A 599 -0.21 -5.83 -13.21
N LYS A 600 -1.09 -6.80 -12.90
CA LYS A 600 -1.02 -8.16 -13.46
C LYS A 600 -1.16 -8.18 -14.98
N ALA A 601 -2.12 -7.46 -15.55
CA ALA A 601 -2.30 -7.39 -17.01
C ALA A 601 -1.06 -6.81 -17.71
N ARG A 602 -0.43 -5.78 -17.12
CA ARG A 602 0.84 -5.23 -17.62
C ARG A 602 2.02 -6.20 -17.45
N GLN A 603 2.08 -6.96 -16.35
CA GLN A 603 3.10 -7.99 -16.15
C GLN A 603 2.97 -9.11 -17.18
N THR A 604 1.78 -9.64 -17.39
CA THR A 604 1.51 -10.68 -18.39
C THR A 604 1.86 -10.21 -19.80
N ALA A 605 1.51 -8.96 -20.15
CA ALA A 605 1.89 -8.37 -21.42
C ALA A 605 3.42 -8.21 -21.58
N ARG A 606 4.15 -7.89 -20.52
CA ARG A 606 5.63 -7.79 -20.51
C ARG A 606 6.31 -9.16 -20.54
N GLU A 607 5.81 -10.15 -19.82
CA GLU A 607 6.30 -11.52 -19.89
C GLU A 607 6.15 -12.10 -21.29
N ALA A 608 5.02 -11.88 -21.94
CA ALA A 608 4.79 -12.27 -23.33
C ALA A 608 5.81 -11.63 -24.29
N VAL A 609 6.22 -10.38 -24.06
CA VAL A 609 7.28 -9.71 -24.84
C VAL A 609 8.69 -10.22 -24.48
N ARG A 610 8.93 -10.66 -23.25
CA ARG A 610 10.24 -11.18 -22.77
C ARG A 610 10.60 -12.55 -23.36
N PHE A 611 9.64 -13.42 -23.68
CA PHE A 611 9.88 -14.75 -24.19
C PHE A 611 10.25 -14.84 -25.67
N GLY A 612 10.79 -13.77 -26.28
CA GLY A 612 11.63 -13.83 -27.48
C GLY A 612 11.02 -14.52 -28.70
N ALA A 613 9.73 -14.46 -28.88
CA ALA A 613 9.05 -14.96 -30.06
C ALA A 613 9.39 -14.08 -31.29
N GLY A 614 9.60 -14.71 -32.44
CA GLY A 614 9.80 -14.02 -33.73
C GLY A 614 8.63 -13.11 -34.08
N GLU A 615 8.82 -12.22 -35.05
CA GLU A 615 7.80 -11.20 -35.39
C GLU A 615 6.39 -11.79 -35.68
N TYR A 616 6.32 -13.02 -36.21
CA TYR A 616 5.06 -13.71 -36.47
C TYR A 616 4.35 -14.19 -35.19
N GLU A 617 5.08 -14.77 -34.24
CA GLU A 617 4.53 -15.20 -32.97
C GLU A 617 4.14 -14.01 -32.07
N LYS A 618 4.79 -12.86 -32.22
CA LYS A 618 4.42 -11.62 -31.51
C LYS A 618 3.04 -11.07 -31.92
N VAL A 619 2.70 -11.18 -33.21
CA VAL A 619 1.41 -10.74 -33.71
C VAL A 619 0.29 -11.72 -33.27
N GLU A 620 0.58 -13.01 -33.27
CA GLU A 620 -0.36 -14.06 -32.86
C GLU A 620 -0.58 -13.99 -31.31
N LEU A 621 0.47 -13.76 -30.53
CA LEU A 621 0.41 -13.60 -29.09
C LEU A 621 -0.27 -12.28 -28.69
N ALA A 622 -0.03 -11.18 -29.41
CA ALA A 622 -0.74 -9.92 -29.21
C ALA A 622 -2.24 -10.07 -29.52
N ALA A 623 -2.59 -10.79 -30.60
CA ALA A 623 -3.98 -11.10 -30.95
C ALA A 623 -4.65 -12.03 -29.92
N GLN A 624 -3.92 -13.01 -29.35
CA GLN A 624 -4.41 -13.86 -28.27
C GLN A 624 -4.65 -13.06 -26.99
N ILE A 625 -3.72 -12.15 -26.61
CA ILE A 625 -3.86 -11.27 -25.44
C ILE A 625 -5.04 -10.30 -25.64
N GLU A 626 -5.22 -9.71 -26.83
CA GLU A 626 -6.40 -8.90 -27.15
C GLU A 626 -7.69 -9.72 -27.09
N GLN A 627 -7.66 -10.97 -27.51
CA GLN A 627 -8.81 -11.88 -27.48
C GLN A 627 -9.13 -12.31 -26.05
N GLU A 628 -8.13 -12.64 -25.22
CA GLU A 628 -8.32 -12.92 -23.79
C GLU A 628 -8.79 -11.69 -23.01
N MET A 629 -8.29 -10.50 -23.33
CA MET A 629 -8.78 -9.24 -22.77
C MET A 629 -10.21 -8.93 -23.21
N LEU A 630 -10.57 -9.25 -24.46
CA LEU A 630 -11.92 -9.09 -24.99
C LEU A 630 -12.88 -10.13 -24.38
N GLU A 631 -12.43 -11.38 -24.21
CA GLU A 631 -13.19 -12.45 -23.55
C GLU A 631 -13.38 -12.14 -22.05
N ALA A 632 -12.36 -11.63 -21.36
CA ALA A 632 -12.48 -11.15 -19.98
C ALA A 632 -13.44 -9.96 -19.88
N ALA A 633 -13.38 -9.01 -20.82
CA ALA A 633 -14.31 -7.88 -20.86
C ALA A 633 -15.74 -8.32 -21.23
N LEU A 634 -15.90 -9.31 -22.09
CA LEU A 634 -17.21 -9.88 -22.47
C LEU A 634 -17.80 -10.76 -21.35
N ASP A 635 -16.97 -11.45 -20.58
CA ASP A 635 -17.38 -12.13 -19.35
C ASP A 635 -17.77 -11.13 -18.24
N GLU A 636 -17.05 -10.02 -18.11
CA GLU A 636 -17.43 -8.90 -17.23
C GLU A 636 -18.78 -8.27 -17.61
N LEU A 637 -19.09 -8.22 -18.90
CA LEU A 637 -20.38 -7.71 -19.42
C LEU A 637 -21.51 -8.75 -19.41
N GLY A 638 -21.24 -10.00 -18.98
CA GLY A 638 -22.23 -11.10 -18.95
C GLY A 638 -22.70 -11.57 -20.33
N VAL A 639 -21.95 -11.25 -21.40
CA VAL A 639 -22.30 -11.59 -22.80
C VAL A 639 -21.70 -12.94 -23.22
N GLY A 640 -20.61 -13.38 -22.57
CA GLY A 640 -19.88 -14.60 -22.93
C GLY A 640 -20.69 -15.89 -22.77
N LYS A 641 -21.55 -15.99 -21.75
CA LYS A 641 -22.41 -17.17 -21.53
C LYS A 641 -23.56 -17.32 -22.53
N ARG A 642 -23.93 -16.27 -23.25
CA ARG A 642 -25.01 -16.37 -24.29
C ARG A 642 -24.49 -16.85 -25.65
N LEU A 643 -23.21 -16.68 -25.97
CA LEU A 643 -22.61 -17.13 -27.19
C LEU A 643 -22.19 -18.62 -27.18
N ALA A 644 -21.83 -19.15 -26.00
CA ALA A 644 -21.52 -20.58 -25.87
C ALA A 644 -22.76 -21.47 -25.92
N GLN A 645 -23.93 -21.01 -25.43
CA GLN A 645 -25.20 -21.75 -25.52
C GLN A 645 -25.86 -21.70 -26.92
N GLY A 646 -25.48 -20.76 -27.78
CA GLY A 646 -25.99 -20.66 -29.14
C GLY A 646 -25.28 -21.58 -30.14
N ARG A 647 -24.14 -22.19 -29.82
CA ARG A 647 -23.38 -23.08 -30.71
C ARG A 647 -23.67 -24.59 -30.52
N GLU A 648 -24.40 -24.98 -29.48
CA GLU A 648 -24.80 -26.37 -29.23
C GLU A 648 -26.17 -26.73 -29.86
N HIS A 649 -26.87 -25.78 -30.47
CA HIS A 649 -28.17 -26.05 -31.14
C HIS A 649 -28.09 -26.13 -32.69
N ASP A 650 -26.90 -26.00 -33.28
CA ASP A 650 -26.68 -26.13 -34.73
C ASP A 650 -25.63 -27.21 -35.11
N ARG A 651 -25.63 -28.32 -34.36
CA ARG A 651 -24.95 -29.56 -34.80
C ARG A 651 -25.85 -30.76 -34.58
#